data_3fa86c35e2e8ed6415fef39da8f62f6a
#
_entry.id   3fa86c35e2e8ed6415fef39da8f62f6a
#
_cell.length_a   1.000
_cell.length_b   1.000
_cell.length_c   1.000
_cell.angle_alpha   90.00
_cell.angle_beta   90.00
_cell.angle_gamma   90.00
#
_symmetry.space_group_name_H-M   'P 1'
#
loop_
_entity.id
_entity.type
_entity.pdbx_description
1 polymer ?
#
loop_
_entity_poly.entity_id
_entity_poly.type
_entity_poly.pdbx_seq_one_letter_code
_entity_poly.pdbx_strand_id
1 'polypeptide(L)'
;MFEIQKNDFMSFRMMPDRMKADPSGIYDFTFEGRYIIYHYRHQVMNHYIALDKTTGFGSSVMMTRERMDDHNYPMMIPAILYAIKYTGDRRMNMGEQIQRGNWIDMIFHCLLPQIGFSVREDQVRMANVMYNGLVGKKVTLCEAGVGTGKTMAYLTAAFVASRMDGTYRYAANPITISTSSIDLQREIMDKEIPRLSQVLQNAGILDRPLRAILRKGKEHYFCLRRYHDYVNGLMDAGERYSDTLCMLDMLNLPVRGFDLDTVQLPSYVKAKICASGSCRQCGYRNQCRYAQFLKQASANRKFDFQITNHNLLLTSQRLKNSTGHGVLLDSNYYIIDEAHQLLEAANSVYGAEITQDTIPDLLDSVKYAGKDKHTREQYRQLLARTLEKNADIFRNIGLCLDDGEDRCTIELNEQTIKDISGILENLRKIEGFQTDSRKKRGCKMVKEQLSTFTHPGDYLCWMEVDRGNGMLSLCGVPTAMRGNLNRNLWSMPNTHWVLTSGTMKDDTGFRYFKHELGISGNIPEGATLEHSNDSPFDYKNHTRLYISENVPFPDMDDPEYIQAVCDEIVKLVHATRGHTAILFTSYRMLRMVYEKVKKRLLDYRLIQMTRSDKTAIGQFKREKNSVLFASGSMWEGVDCAGDVLSSVIIVRLPFPLRSQLMEYKKTQYDTVREFVQECAIPQMIIKLRQGAGRLIRTENDTGVIAILDSRAAKNGPYRERVLTALSQYPLTPSIYGVEQFISAVKGTEYLEGGRASA
;
A
#
# COMPACT_ATOMS: atom_id res chain seq x y z
N MET A 1 -5.34 -14.09 46.91
CA MET A 1 -4.09 -14.63 47.50
C MET A 1 -4.51 -15.78 48.38
N PHE A 2 -4.32 -17.03 47.94
CA PHE A 2 -4.58 -18.19 48.79
C PHE A 2 -3.26 -18.55 49.43
N GLU A 3 -3.19 -18.43 50.78
CA GLU A 3 -2.09 -18.99 51.58
C GLU A 3 -2.13 -20.51 51.47
N ILE A 4 -1.14 -21.10 50.82
CA ILE A 4 -0.92 -22.55 50.85
C ILE A 4 -0.07 -22.86 52.06
N GLN A 5 -0.63 -23.64 52.96
CA GLN A 5 0.16 -24.18 54.06
C GLN A 5 1.14 -25.23 53.51
N LYS A 6 2.32 -25.31 54.15
CA LYS A 6 3.41 -26.24 53.81
C LYS A 6 2.99 -27.71 53.65
N ASN A 7 1.81 -28.08 54.12
CA ASN A 7 1.25 -29.44 54.10
C ASN A 7 0.48 -29.80 52.81
N ASP A 8 0.16 -28.84 51.95
CA ASP A 8 -0.46 -29.13 50.62
C ASP A 8 0.54 -29.67 49.61
N PHE A 9 1.74 -29.93 50.02
CA PHE A 9 2.86 -30.39 49.20
C PHE A 9 2.84 -31.89 48.89
N MET A 10 1.83 -32.39 48.23
CA MET A 10 2.05 -33.50 47.27
C MET A 10 3.07 -33.12 46.21
N SER A 11 3.33 -31.89 46.06
CA SER A 11 4.21 -31.20 45.11
C SER A 11 5.72 -31.40 45.36
N PHE A 12 6.18 -31.66 46.55
CA PHE A 12 7.62 -31.91 46.79
C PHE A 12 8.15 -33.15 46.02
N ARG A 13 7.29 -34.15 45.78
CA ARG A 13 7.64 -35.30 44.93
C ARG A 13 7.78 -34.95 43.43
N MET A 14 7.19 -33.88 43.00
CA MET A 14 7.21 -33.42 41.59
C MET A 14 8.32 -32.43 41.29
N MET A 15 9.03 -31.93 42.30
CA MET A 15 10.21 -31.07 42.05
C MET A 15 11.33 -31.87 41.38
N PRO A 16 11.99 -31.29 40.36
CA PRO A 16 13.19 -31.88 39.78
C PRO A 16 14.24 -32.17 40.84
N ASP A 17 14.88 -33.33 40.72
CA ASP A 17 15.85 -33.80 41.74
C ASP A 17 17.00 -32.82 42.00
N ARG A 18 17.38 -32.01 41.01
CA ARG A 18 18.37 -30.94 41.17
C ARG A 18 17.93 -29.83 42.13
N MET A 19 16.61 -29.51 42.16
CA MET A 19 16.08 -28.51 43.08
C MET A 19 15.96 -29.04 44.50
N LYS A 20 15.73 -30.32 44.64
CA LYS A 20 15.71 -31.01 45.97
C LYS A 20 17.12 -31.09 46.58
N ALA A 21 18.16 -31.12 45.77
CA ALA A 21 19.55 -31.32 46.18
C ALA A 21 20.31 -30.03 46.49
N ASP A 22 19.76 -28.87 46.20
CA ASP A 22 20.44 -27.57 46.45
C ASP A 22 19.66 -26.71 47.46
N PRO A 23 20.06 -26.78 48.75
CA PRO A 23 19.43 -26.02 49.83
C PRO A 23 19.78 -24.50 49.79
N SER A 24 20.68 -24.06 48.95
CA SER A 24 21.11 -22.65 48.88
C SER A 24 20.22 -21.77 47.98
N GLY A 25 19.27 -22.34 47.25
CA GLY A 25 18.35 -21.62 46.36
C GLY A 25 17.17 -21.02 47.11
N ILE A 26 16.71 -19.87 46.63
CA ILE A 26 15.48 -19.22 47.10
C ILE A 26 14.32 -19.71 46.24
N TYR A 27 13.27 -20.20 46.93
CA TYR A 27 12.05 -20.69 46.29
C TYR A 27 10.93 -19.70 46.45
N ASP A 28 10.21 -19.53 45.39
CA ASP A 28 8.97 -18.76 45.34
C ASP A 28 7.95 -19.48 44.46
N PHE A 29 6.67 -19.26 44.63
CA PHE A 29 5.65 -19.86 43.76
C PHE A 29 4.39 -18.99 43.66
N THR A 30 3.76 -19.06 42.50
CA THR A 30 2.51 -18.38 42.23
C THR A 30 1.49 -19.34 41.65
N PHE A 31 0.20 -19.00 41.79
CA PHE A 31 -0.92 -19.73 41.20
C PHE A 31 -1.51 -18.92 40.04
N GLU A 32 -1.58 -19.60 38.90
CA GLU A 32 -2.24 -19.09 37.71
C GLU A 32 -3.34 -20.06 37.27
N GLY A 33 -4.55 -19.87 37.77
CA GLY A 33 -5.66 -20.78 37.52
C GLY A 33 -5.39 -22.22 38.00
N ARG A 34 -5.33 -23.16 37.05
CA ARG A 34 -5.01 -24.57 37.32
C ARG A 34 -3.52 -24.89 37.42
N TYR A 35 -2.63 -23.91 37.16
CA TYR A 35 -1.19 -24.13 37.16
C TYR A 35 -0.54 -23.62 38.45
N ILE A 36 0.54 -24.26 38.85
CA ILE A 36 1.45 -23.83 39.93
C ILE A 36 2.78 -23.51 39.25
N ILE A 37 3.27 -22.29 39.44
CA ILE A 37 4.54 -21.84 38.88
C ILE A 37 5.54 -21.71 40.01
N TYR A 38 6.58 -22.51 39.95
CA TYR A 38 7.71 -22.47 40.88
C TYR A 38 8.81 -21.62 40.29
N HIS A 39 9.34 -20.73 41.10
CA HIS A 39 10.50 -19.94 40.78
C HIS A 39 11.66 -20.30 41.71
N TYR A 40 12.72 -20.86 41.18
CA TYR A 40 13.94 -21.18 41.88
C TYR A 40 15.07 -20.24 41.45
N ARG A 41 15.61 -19.50 42.41
CA ARG A 41 16.72 -18.52 42.19
C ARG A 41 18.02 -19.15 42.69
N HIS A 42 18.98 -19.22 41.78
CA HIS A 42 20.36 -19.58 42.09
C HIS A 42 21.30 -18.43 41.74
N GLN A 43 22.52 -18.41 42.26
CA GLN A 43 23.51 -17.33 42.07
C GLN A 43 23.73 -16.95 40.61
N VAL A 44 23.60 -17.90 39.69
CA VAL A 44 23.87 -17.70 38.23
C VAL A 44 22.63 -17.79 37.36
N MET A 45 21.55 -18.46 37.82
CA MET A 45 20.39 -18.78 37.00
C MET A 45 19.08 -18.69 37.79
N ASN A 46 18.04 -18.24 37.10
CA ASN A 46 16.65 -18.35 37.54
C ASN A 46 15.98 -19.48 36.77
N HIS A 47 15.33 -20.37 37.52
CA HIS A 47 14.63 -21.53 37.00
C HIS A 47 13.14 -21.44 37.31
N TYR A 48 12.30 -21.45 36.27
CA TYR A 48 10.85 -21.44 36.42
C TYR A 48 10.30 -22.80 35.99
N ILE A 49 9.42 -23.36 36.80
CA ILE A 49 8.73 -24.62 36.54
C ILE A 49 7.24 -24.37 36.71
N ALA A 50 6.47 -24.64 35.69
CA ALA A 50 5.02 -24.59 35.78
C ALA A 50 4.45 -26.03 35.76
N LEU A 51 3.62 -26.35 36.73
CA LEU A 51 2.95 -27.63 36.86
C LEU A 51 1.44 -27.48 36.73
N ASP A 52 0.82 -28.29 35.91
CA ASP A 52 -0.63 -28.42 35.82
C ASP A 52 -1.14 -29.24 37.02
N LYS A 53 -1.97 -28.65 37.88
CA LYS A 53 -2.54 -29.29 39.07
C LYS A 53 -3.39 -30.51 38.73
N THR A 54 -3.99 -30.54 37.53
CA THR A 54 -4.92 -31.59 37.13
C THR A 54 -4.20 -32.82 36.59
N THR A 55 -3.16 -32.60 35.77
CA THR A 55 -2.45 -33.67 35.07
C THR A 55 -1.12 -34.05 35.73
N GLY A 56 -0.57 -33.20 36.60
CA GLY A 56 0.75 -33.35 37.17
C GLY A 56 1.93 -33.13 36.19
N PHE A 57 1.64 -32.83 34.94
CA PHE A 57 2.66 -32.54 33.96
C PHE A 57 3.15 -31.10 34.06
N GLY A 58 4.41 -30.86 33.74
CA GLY A 58 5.03 -29.54 33.82
C GLY A 58 6.04 -29.26 32.75
N SER A 59 6.32 -27.98 32.56
CA SER A 59 7.39 -27.48 31.70
C SER A 59 8.31 -26.57 32.51
N SER A 60 9.57 -26.43 32.09
CA SER A 60 10.54 -25.61 32.79
C SER A 60 11.34 -24.71 31.85
N VAL A 61 11.71 -23.54 32.38
CA VAL A 61 12.56 -22.56 31.71
C VAL A 61 13.74 -22.19 32.62
N MET A 62 14.94 -22.22 32.06
CA MET A 62 16.15 -21.70 32.73
C MET A 62 16.64 -20.44 32.02
N MET A 63 16.97 -19.42 32.79
CA MET A 63 17.53 -18.18 32.29
C MET A 63 18.72 -17.73 33.16
N THR A 64 19.73 -17.15 32.51
CA THR A 64 20.84 -16.53 33.23
C THR A 64 20.39 -15.28 33.98
N ARG A 65 20.98 -15.01 35.14
CA ARG A 65 20.60 -13.89 36.02
C ARG A 65 20.75 -12.51 35.34
N GLU A 66 21.67 -12.38 34.41
CA GLU A 66 21.89 -11.14 33.63
C GLU A 66 20.72 -10.76 32.73
N ARG A 67 19.84 -11.70 32.44
CA ARG A 67 18.68 -11.48 31.53
C ARG A 67 17.36 -11.26 32.26
N MET A 68 17.32 -11.41 33.58
CA MET A 68 16.09 -11.29 34.37
C MET A 68 16.31 -10.55 35.68
N ASP A 69 15.85 -9.32 35.73
CA ASP A 69 15.57 -8.62 36.98
C ASP A 69 14.20 -9.08 37.53
N ASP A 70 13.96 -8.87 38.82
CA ASP A 70 12.68 -9.21 39.47
C ASP A 70 11.45 -8.57 38.82
N HIS A 71 11.63 -7.55 38.01
CA HIS A 71 10.57 -6.89 37.21
C HIS A 71 10.12 -7.71 36.00
N ASN A 72 10.88 -8.71 35.58
CA ASN A 72 10.59 -9.55 34.40
C ASN A 72 9.79 -10.81 34.72
N TYR A 73 9.58 -11.12 36.00
CA TYR A 73 8.83 -12.30 36.44
C TYR A 73 7.40 -12.40 35.90
N PRO A 74 6.58 -11.32 35.92
CA PRO A 74 5.22 -11.35 35.37
C PRO A 74 5.15 -11.69 33.88
N MET A 75 6.21 -11.40 33.13
CA MET A 75 6.29 -11.66 31.70
C MET A 75 6.49 -13.13 31.36
N MET A 76 7.15 -13.86 32.22
CA MET A 76 7.47 -15.27 31.99
C MET A 76 6.27 -16.18 32.22
N ILE A 77 5.30 -15.76 33.04
CA ILE A 77 4.11 -16.56 33.34
C ILE A 77 3.33 -16.90 32.07
N PRO A 78 2.97 -15.94 31.19
CA PRO A 78 2.29 -16.27 29.96
C PRO A 78 3.07 -17.20 29.05
N ALA A 79 4.39 -17.03 28.93
CA ALA A 79 5.24 -17.88 28.11
C ALA A 79 5.31 -19.33 28.63
N ILE A 80 5.39 -19.49 29.95
CA ILE A 80 5.41 -20.79 30.61
C ILE A 80 4.05 -21.49 30.45
N LEU A 81 2.95 -20.77 30.64
CA LEU A 81 1.60 -21.29 30.45
C LEU A 81 1.33 -21.70 29.01
N TYR A 82 1.81 -20.91 28.06
CA TYR A 82 1.75 -21.25 26.64
C TYR A 82 2.50 -22.54 26.34
N ALA A 83 3.74 -22.66 26.82
CA ALA A 83 4.54 -23.86 26.61
C ALA A 83 3.86 -25.11 27.16
N ILE A 84 3.26 -25.04 28.35
CA ILE A 84 2.53 -26.16 28.95
C ILE A 84 1.31 -26.53 28.11
N LYS A 85 0.57 -25.54 27.61
CA LYS A 85 -0.66 -25.79 26.86
C LYS A 85 -0.41 -26.40 25.48
N TYR A 86 0.68 -26.03 24.82
CA TYR A 86 0.91 -26.37 23.40
C TYR A 86 2.03 -27.36 23.14
N THR A 87 2.99 -27.53 24.06
CA THR A 87 4.13 -28.45 23.84
C THR A 87 3.91 -29.85 24.36
N GLY A 88 2.86 -30.10 25.15
CA GLY A 88 2.53 -31.43 25.72
C GLY A 88 3.74 -32.35 25.88
N ASP A 89 3.98 -32.91 27.04
CA ASP A 89 4.90 -34.02 27.37
C ASP A 89 6.35 -34.05 26.81
N ARG A 90 6.81 -33.04 26.10
CA ARG A 90 8.21 -32.99 25.66
C ARG A 90 9.02 -32.06 26.54
N ARG A 91 10.00 -32.63 27.23
CA ARG A 91 11.05 -31.90 27.96
C ARG A 91 11.87 -31.06 26.95
N MET A 92 11.41 -29.89 26.64
CA MET A 92 12.13 -28.97 25.76
C MET A 92 12.78 -27.85 26.55
N ASN A 93 14.02 -27.53 26.20
CA ASN A 93 14.75 -26.42 26.76
C ASN A 93 14.17 -25.12 26.20
N MET A 94 13.26 -24.46 26.91
CA MET A 94 12.56 -23.27 26.45
C MET A 94 13.50 -22.09 26.12
N GLY A 95 14.68 -22.04 26.71
CA GLY A 95 15.69 -21.04 26.38
C GLY A 95 16.07 -21.03 24.90
N GLU A 96 16.12 -22.21 24.27
CA GLU A 96 16.41 -22.34 22.83
C GLU A 96 15.20 -22.08 21.95
N GLN A 97 13.99 -22.40 22.39
CA GLN A 97 12.76 -22.13 21.62
C GLN A 97 12.30 -20.68 21.72
N ILE A 98 12.48 -20.02 22.83
CA ILE A 98 12.26 -18.57 22.97
C ILE A 98 13.24 -17.79 22.10
N GLN A 99 14.48 -18.30 21.93
CA GLN A 99 15.45 -17.71 20.97
C GLN A 99 15.07 -17.91 19.49
N ARG A 100 14.14 -18.82 19.17
CA ARG A 100 13.83 -19.22 17.77
C ARG A 100 12.38 -18.97 17.31
N GLY A 101 11.69 -17.96 17.78
CA GLY A 101 10.39 -17.57 17.20
C GLY A 101 9.16 -17.80 18.09
N ASN A 102 9.26 -18.43 19.24
CA ASN A 102 8.13 -18.64 20.17
C ASN A 102 7.56 -17.31 20.74
N TRP A 103 8.25 -16.19 20.55
CA TRP A 103 7.76 -14.88 20.93
C TRP A 103 6.53 -14.43 20.12
N ILE A 104 6.46 -14.79 18.84
CA ILE A 104 5.28 -14.49 18.01
C ILE A 104 4.07 -15.20 18.57
N ASP A 105 4.20 -16.50 18.83
CA ASP A 105 3.12 -17.31 19.39
C ASP A 105 2.69 -16.79 20.76
N MET A 106 3.63 -16.41 21.61
CA MET A 106 3.33 -15.80 22.91
C MET A 106 2.56 -14.49 22.77
N ILE A 107 3.00 -13.60 21.87
CA ILE A 107 2.32 -12.32 21.64
C ILE A 107 0.88 -12.55 21.18
N PHE A 108 0.66 -13.46 20.23
CA PHE A 108 -0.66 -13.70 19.67
C PHE A 108 -1.59 -14.49 20.60
N HIS A 109 -1.08 -15.54 21.27
CA HIS A 109 -1.93 -16.42 22.07
C HIS A 109 -2.08 -15.98 23.54
N CYS A 110 -1.11 -15.24 24.08
CA CYS A 110 -1.13 -14.86 25.49
C CYS A 110 -1.32 -13.38 25.73
N LEU A 111 -0.69 -12.51 24.92
CA LEU A 111 -0.68 -11.08 25.20
C LEU A 111 -1.80 -10.32 24.50
N LEU A 112 -1.97 -10.48 23.19
CA LEU A 112 -3.02 -9.78 22.42
C LEU A 112 -4.45 -10.10 22.90
N PRO A 113 -4.80 -11.33 23.33
CA PRO A 113 -6.12 -11.62 23.88
C PRO A 113 -6.47 -10.81 25.13
N GLN A 114 -5.48 -10.36 25.92
CA GLN A 114 -5.71 -9.56 27.12
C GLN A 114 -6.33 -8.17 26.82
N ILE A 115 -6.21 -7.71 25.58
CA ILE A 115 -6.83 -6.47 25.10
C ILE A 115 -8.02 -6.73 24.17
N GLY A 116 -8.60 -7.95 24.20
CA GLY A 116 -9.77 -8.31 23.39
C GLY A 116 -9.46 -8.68 21.94
N PHE A 117 -8.20 -8.98 21.60
CA PHE A 117 -7.82 -9.43 20.27
C PHE A 117 -8.14 -10.91 20.09
N SER A 118 -8.88 -11.27 19.03
CA SER A 118 -9.18 -12.67 18.71
C SER A 118 -8.01 -13.32 18.00
N VAL A 119 -7.56 -14.46 18.50
CA VAL A 119 -6.48 -15.23 17.89
C VAL A 119 -6.98 -15.90 16.62
N ARG A 120 -6.23 -15.76 15.54
CA ARG A 120 -6.44 -16.45 14.26
C ARG A 120 -5.16 -17.21 13.90
N GLU A 121 -5.25 -18.53 13.85
CA GLU A 121 -4.07 -19.39 13.63
C GLU A 121 -3.35 -19.09 12.31
N ASP A 122 -4.10 -18.73 11.26
CA ASP A 122 -3.52 -18.32 9.98
C ASP A 122 -2.71 -17.02 10.08
N GLN A 123 -3.13 -16.10 10.95
CA GLN A 123 -2.39 -14.87 11.23
C GLN A 123 -1.08 -15.17 11.97
N VAL A 124 -1.12 -16.06 12.96
CA VAL A 124 0.06 -16.51 13.72
C VAL A 124 1.04 -17.20 12.77
N ARG A 125 0.55 -18.11 11.94
CA ARG A 125 1.35 -18.81 10.93
C ARG A 125 2.02 -17.83 9.96
N MET A 126 1.27 -16.87 9.46
CA MET A 126 1.79 -15.80 8.59
C MET A 126 2.88 -14.98 9.29
N ALA A 127 2.67 -14.58 10.55
CA ALA A 127 3.65 -13.83 11.32
C ALA A 127 4.95 -14.63 11.50
N ASN A 128 4.86 -15.93 11.79
CA ASN A 128 6.03 -16.82 11.88
C ASN A 128 6.78 -16.95 10.54
N VAL A 129 6.07 -17.05 9.42
CA VAL A 129 6.69 -17.07 8.08
C VAL A 129 7.41 -15.74 7.79
N MET A 130 6.77 -14.60 8.08
CA MET A 130 7.38 -13.28 7.92
C MET A 130 8.63 -13.12 8.79
N TYR A 131 8.59 -13.57 10.04
CA TYR A 131 9.74 -13.58 10.93
C TYR A 131 10.90 -14.42 10.37
N ASN A 132 10.63 -15.67 9.97
CA ASN A 132 11.63 -16.55 9.37
C ASN A 132 12.24 -15.93 8.10
N GLY A 133 11.43 -15.23 7.34
CA GLY A 133 11.87 -14.46 6.18
C GLY A 133 12.79 -13.31 6.54
N LEU A 134 12.43 -12.50 7.52
CA LEU A 134 13.24 -11.37 7.97
C LEU A 134 14.58 -11.78 8.57
N VAL A 135 14.65 -12.95 9.21
CA VAL A 135 15.89 -13.46 9.81
C VAL A 135 16.77 -14.21 8.82
N GLY A 136 16.18 -14.98 7.90
CA GLY A 136 16.92 -15.94 7.08
C GLY A 136 16.83 -15.78 5.57
N LYS A 137 15.99 -14.87 5.06
CA LYS A 137 15.77 -14.72 3.61
C LYS A 137 15.96 -13.28 3.17
N LYS A 138 16.18 -13.09 1.88
CA LYS A 138 16.31 -11.76 1.28
C LYS A 138 14.95 -11.12 1.00
N VAL A 139 14.04 -11.89 0.42
CA VAL A 139 12.68 -11.44 0.09
C VAL A 139 11.67 -12.52 0.51
N THR A 140 10.62 -12.08 1.20
CA THR A 140 9.49 -12.91 1.60
C THR A 140 8.22 -12.35 0.99
N LEU A 141 7.45 -13.20 0.34
CA LEU A 141 6.19 -12.89 -0.31
C LEU A 141 5.05 -13.54 0.48
N CYS A 142 4.17 -12.75 1.07
CA CYS A 142 3.04 -13.22 1.85
C CYS A 142 1.73 -12.68 1.28
N GLU A 143 1.01 -13.51 0.52
CA GLU A 143 -0.34 -13.19 0.10
C GLU A 143 -1.34 -13.57 1.20
N ALA A 144 -2.15 -12.63 1.61
CA ALA A 144 -3.16 -12.86 2.62
C ALA A 144 -4.40 -12.00 2.34
N GLY A 145 -5.53 -12.63 2.23
CA GLY A 145 -6.81 -12.00 1.91
C GLY A 145 -7.24 -10.94 2.93
N VAL A 146 -8.36 -10.30 2.66
CA VAL A 146 -8.97 -9.33 3.58
C VAL A 146 -9.35 -10.05 4.88
N GLY A 147 -9.26 -9.36 6.02
CA GLY A 147 -9.63 -9.91 7.32
C GLY A 147 -8.59 -10.83 7.99
N THR A 148 -7.50 -11.19 7.32
CA THR A 148 -6.45 -12.06 7.89
C THR A 148 -5.60 -11.39 8.97
N GLY A 149 -5.69 -10.08 9.14
CA GLY A 149 -4.91 -9.34 10.14
C GLY A 149 -3.44 -9.12 9.76
N LYS A 150 -3.13 -8.92 8.48
CA LYS A 150 -1.77 -8.68 7.94
C LYS A 150 -0.95 -7.71 8.77
N THR A 151 -1.55 -6.58 9.15
CA THR A 151 -0.85 -5.49 9.83
C THR A 151 -0.24 -5.93 11.15
N MET A 152 -1.01 -6.56 12.02
CA MET A 152 -0.49 -7.04 13.30
C MET A 152 0.52 -8.17 13.11
N ALA A 153 0.36 -9.02 12.08
CA ALA A 153 1.31 -10.09 11.77
C ALA A 153 2.69 -9.54 11.40
N TYR A 154 2.77 -8.61 10.44
CA TYR A 154 4.07 -8.07 10.06
C TYR A 154 4.68 -7.14 11.12
N LEU A 155 3.88 -6.40 11.88
CA LEU A 155 4.38 -5.59 13.00
C LEU A 155 5.02 -6.46 14.07
N THR A 156 4.35 -7.53 14.47
CA THR A 156 4.87 -8.50 15.45
C THR A 156 6.12 -9.20 14.93
N ALA A 157 6.08 -9.72 13.70
CA ALA A 157 7.23 -10.39 13.07
C ALA A 157 8.46 -9.49 13.00
N ALA A 158 8.29 -8.26 12.54
CA ALA A 158 9.38 -7.30 12.39
C ALA A 158 9.90 -6.81 13.76
N PHE A 159 9.01 -6.60 14.73
CA PHE A 159 9.40 -6.28 16.10
C PHE A 159 10.29 -7.38 16.69
N VAL A 160 9.86 -8.64 16.59
CA VAL A 160 10.59 -9.78 17.11
C VAL A 160 11.93 -9.94 16.37
N ALA A 161 11.94 -9.88 15.03
CA ALA A 161 13.17 -9.99 14.22
C ALA A 161 14.21 -8.90 14.57
N SER A 162 13.77 -7.68 14.83
CA SER A 162 14.66 -6.55 15.11
C SER A 162 15.29 -6.55 16.50
N ARG A 163 14.76 -7.34 17.44
CA ARG A 163 15.14 -7.28 18.86
C ARG A 163 15.65 -8.59 19.45
N MET A 164 15.28 -9.70 18.87
CA MET A 164 15.58 -11.02 19.41
C MET A 164 16.92 -11.59 18.92
N ASP A 165 17.71 -10.80 18.21
CA ASP A 165 19.05 -11.15 17.75
C ASP A 165 20.12 -11.20 18.89
N GLY A 166 19.66 -11.27 20.11
CA GLY A 166 20.46 -11.56 21.30
C GLY A 166 21.33 -10.43 21.84
N THR A 167 21.45 -9.30 21.14
CA THR A 167 22.44 -8.27 21.49
C THR A 167 21.86 -6.90 21.86
N TYR A 168 20.62 -6.56 21.51
CA TYR A 168 20.12 -5.20 21.76
C TYR A 168 18.66 -5.17 22.22
N ARG A 169 18.38 -4.43 23.31
CA ARG A 169 17.02 -4.10 23.78
C ARG A 169 16.25 -3.21 22.81
N TYR A 170 16.96 -2.50 21.90
CA TYR A 170 16.36 -1.64 20.88
C TYR A 170 17.12 -1.79 19.57
N ALA A 171 16.40 -1.91 18.47
CA ALA A 171 17.00 -1.95 17.15
C ALA A 171 17.89 -0.71 16.91
N ALA A 172 19.06 -0.90 16.33
CA ALA A 172 19.95 0.20 15.98
C ALA A 172 19.33 1.12 14.92
N ASN A 173 18.51 0.55 14.03
CA ASN A 173 17.80 1.21 12.94
C ASN A 173 16.28 0.92 13.04
N PRO A 174 15.42 1.88 12.67
CA PRO A 174 13.98 1.65 12.65
C PRO A 174 13.59 0.62 11.59
N ILE A 175 12.50 -0.09 11.83
CA ILE A 175 11.82 -0.90 10.82
C ILE A 175 11.10 0.04 9.86
N THR A 176 11.29 -0.12 8.56
CA THR A 176 10.61 0.69 7.55
C THR A 176 9.38 -0.04 7.03
N ILE A 177 8.22 0.59 7.17
CA ILE A 177 6.95 0.11 6.62
C ILE A 177 6.52 1.06 5.51
N SER A 178 6.32 0.51 4.32
CA SER A 178 5.82 1.24 3.17
C SER A 178 4.44 0.72 2.79
N THR A 179 3.47 1.61 2.62
CA THR A 179 2.10 1.27 2.20
C THR A 179 1.59 2.24 1.15
N SER A 180 0.50 1.90 0.48
CA SER A 180 0.03 2.61 -0.70
C SER A 180 -0.71 3.91 -0.40
N SER A 181 -1.42 4.02 0.74
CA SER A 181 -2.30 5.16 1.04
C SER A 181 -1.95 5.88 2.33
N ILE A 182 -2.33 7.17 2.40
CA ILE A 182 -2.16 7.99 3.61
C ILE A 182 -3.03 7.48 4.76
N ASP A 183 -4.21 6.96 4.46
CA ASP A 183 -5.13 6.45 5.48
C ASP A 183 -4.58 5.18 6.14
N LEU A 184 -4.02 4.25 5.36
CA LEU A 184 -3.32 3.09 5.89
C LEU A 184 -2.09 3.48 6.71
N GLN A 185 -1.33 4.50 6.28
CA GLN A 185 -0.19 5.01 7.06
C GLN A 185 -0.64 5.51 8.44
N ARG A 186 -1.76 6.24 8.49
CA ARG A 186 -2.34 6.74 9.76
C ARG A 186 -2.87 5.60 10.62
N GLU A 187 -3.54 4.64 10.04
CA GLU A 187 -4.04 3.48 10.78
C GLU A 187 -2.91 2.70 11.47
N ILE A 188 -1.82 2.44 10.76
CA ILE A 188 -0.63 1.81 11.35
C ILE A 188 -0.05 2.66 12.47
N MET A 189 0.09 3.99 12.25
CA MET A 189 0.70 4.94 13.18
C MET A 189 -0.14 5.14 14.43
N ASP A 190 -1.46 5.35 14.27
CA ASP A 190 -2.33 5.86 15.32
C ASP A 190 -3.09 4.76 16.06
N LYS A 191 -3.18 3.55 15.47
CA LYS A 191 -3.92 2.42 16.04
C LYS A 191 -3.06 1.19 16.28
N GLU A 192 -2.42 0.65 15.23
CA GLU A 192 -1.82 -0.68 15.32
C GLU A 192 -0.51 -0.71 16.09
N ILE A 193 0.40 0.26 15.86
CA ILE A 193 1.65 0.37 16.66
C ILE A 193 1.35 0.68 18.12
N PRO A 194 0.46 1.63 18.48
CA PRO A 194 0.06 1.86 19.86
C PRO A 194 -0.54 0.62 20.54
N ARG A 195 -1.39 -0.15 19.82
CA ARG A 195 -1.97 -1.40 20.33
C ARG A 195 -0.89 -2.44 20.67
N LEU A 196 0.03 -2.70 19.75
CA LEU A 196 1.17 -3.59 20.00
C LEU A 196 2.04 -3.06 21.14
N SER A 197 2.31 -1.76 21.17
CA SER A 197 3.10 -1.12 22.22
C SER A 197 2.50 -1.31 23.60
N GLN A 198 1.19 -1.08 23.75
CA GLN A 198 0.48 -1.24 25.01
C GLN A 198 0.57 -2.68 25.54
N VAL A 199 0.35 -3.66 24.67
CA VAL A 199 0.42 -5.07 25.02
C VAL A 199 1.83 -5.45 25.52
N LEU A 200 2.85 -5.00 24.80
CA LEU A 200 4.24 -5.28 25.15
C LEU A 200 4.69 -4.55 26.43
N GLN A 201 4.16 -3.36 26.71
CA GLN A 201 4.42 -2.63 27.97
C GLN A 201 3.72 -3.28 29.15
N ASN A 202 2.44 -3.68 28.98
CA ASN A 202 1.69 -4.36 30.02
C ASN A 202 2.35 -5.70 30.43
N ALA A 203 2.98 -6.35 29.46
CA ALA A 203 3.76 -7.56 29.71
C ALA A 203 5.18 -7.28 30.25
N GLY A 204 5.56 -6.02 30.44
CA GLY A 204 6.90 -5.63 30.89
C GLY A 204 8.03 -5.87 29.87
N ILE A 205 7.70 -6.21 28.62
CA ILE A 205 8.69 -6.43 27.54
C ILE A 205 9.33 -5.09 27.11
N LEU A 206 8.57 -4.01 27.22
CA LEU A 206 9.01 -2.66 26.91
C LEU A 206 8.96 -1.77 28.15
N ASP A 207 10.02 -1.06 28.41
CA ASP A 207 10.14 -0.02 29.43
C ASP A 207 9.57 1.36 28.98
N ARG A 208 9.37 1.53 27.68
CA ARG A 208 8.79 2.70 27.06
C ARG A 208 7.89 2.34 25.87
N PRO A 209 6.95 3.23 25.47
CA PRO A 209 6.16 2.99 24.26
C PRO A 209 7.02 2.93 23.01
N LEU A 210 6.57 2.13 22.04
CA LEU A 210 7.13 2.09 20.69
C LEU A 210 6.99 3.46 20.04
N ARG A 211 8.08 3.95 19.47
CA ARG A 211 8.13 5.25 18.80
C ARG A 211 8.11 5.04 17.29
N ALA A 212 7.14 5.65 16.65
CA ALA A 212 7.02 5.63 15.20
C ALA A 212 7.13 7.04 14.62
N ILE A 213 7.57 7.14 13.38
CA ILE A 213 7.61 8.40 12.62
C ILE A 213 6.96 8.19 11.26
N LEU A 214 6.03 9.08 10.92
CA LEU A 214 5.39 9.12 9.61
C LEU A 214 6.18 10.04 8.68
N ARG A 215 6.60 9.51 7.53
CA ARG A 215 7.37 10.22 6.51
C ARG A 215 6.56 10.26 5.21
N LYS A 216 6.27 11.47 4.76
CA LYS A 216 5.56 11.75 3.50
C LYS A 216 6.44 12.59 2.57
N GLY A 217 6.04 12.72 1.32
CA GLY A 217 6.63 13.67 0.39
C GLY A 217 6.54 15.12 0.90
N LYS A 218 7.42 15.98 0.42
CA LYS A 218 7.47 17.38 0.86
C LYS A 218 6.16 18.13 0.62
N GLU A 219 5.48 17.81 -0.46
CA GLU A 219 4.22 18.37 -0.92
C GLU A 219 3.07 18.21 0.09
N HIS A 220 3.20 17.29 1.04
CA HIS A 220 2.24 17.06 2.10
C HIS A 220 2.46 17.95 3.34
N TYR A 221 3.55 18.71 3.37
CA TYR A 221 3.88 19.52 4.54
C TYR A 221 3.77 21.02 4.27
N PHE A 222 3.27 21.75 5.25
CA PHE A 222 3.17 23.19 5.22
C PHE A 222 4.54 23.88 5.21
N CYS A 223 4.71 24.88 4.35
CA CYS A 223 5.91 25.71 4.26
C CYS A 223 5.62 27.16 4.67
N LEU A 224 6.08 27.56 5.84
CA LEU A 224 5.85 28.90 6.37
C LEU A 224 6.33 30.01 5.42
N ARG A 225 7.49 29.85 4.77
CA ARG A 225 7.99 30.83 3.80
C ARG A 225 7.08 30.97 2.59
N ARG A 226 6.72 29.84 1.94
CA ARG A 226 5.86 29.88 0.75
C ARG A 226 4.46 30.41 1.06
N TYR A 227 3.98 30.15 2.27
CA TYR A 227 2.75 30.76 2.77
C TYR A 227 2.85 32.28 2.80
N HIS A 228 3.90 32.86 3.40
CA HIS A 228 4.10 34.31 3.41
C HIS A 228 4.27 34.87 1.99
N ASP A 229 5.07 34.19 1.14
CA ASP A 229 5.26 34.62 -0.25
C ASP A 229 3.91 34.64 -0.99
N TYR A 230 3.04 33.64 -0.79
CA TYR A 230 1.73 33.55 -1.43
C TYR A 230 0.73 34.59 -0.91
N VAL A 231 0.61 34.75 0.41
CA VAL A 231 -0.28 35.74 1.03
C VAL A 231 0.13 37.16 0.61
N ASN A 232 1.42 37.50 0.65
CA ASN A 232 1.91 38.79 0.18
C ASN A 232 1.58 39.02 -1.30
N GLY A 233 1.74 38.00 -2.14
CA GLY A 233 1.38 38.10 -3.57
C GLY A 233 -0.12 38.38 -3.79
N LEU A 234 -1.02 37.77 -3.00
CA LEU A 234 -2.46 38.06 -3.05
C LEU A 234 -2.77 39.49 -2.56
N MET A 235 -2.10 39.95 -1.50
CA MET A 235 -2.26 41.33 -1.00
C MET A 235 -1.77 42.38 -2.01
N ASP A 236 -0.63 42.13 -2.67
CA ASP A 236 -0.06 43.02 -3.70
C ASP A 236 -0.93 43.05 -4.96
N ALA A 237 -1.64 41.96 -5.27
CA ALA A 237 -2.61 41.90 -6.38
C ALA A 237 -3.95 42.60 -6.05
N GLY A 238 -4.13 43.13 -4.83
CA GLY A 238 -5.35 43.82 -4.42
C GLY A 238 -6.45 42.85 -3.92
N GLU A 239 -6.16 41.57 -3.77
CA GLU A 239 -7.13 40.54 -3.33
C GLU A 239 -7.30 40.47 -1.80
N ARG A 240 -7.26 41.62 -1.11
CA ARG A 240 -7.28 41.70 0.38
C ARG A 240 -8.49 41.07 1.05
N TYR A 241 -9.59 40.93 0.33
CA TYR A 241 -10.85 40.34 0.82
C TYR A 241 -11.24 39.09 0.01
N SER A 242 -10.29 38.41 -0.64
CA SER A 242 -10.59 37.19 -1.36
C SER A 242 -10.99 36.08 -0.40
N ASP A 243 -11.90 35.18 -0.86
CA ASP A 243 -12.29 33.98 -0.12
C ASP A 243 -11.09 33.13 0.28
N THR A 244 -10.04 33.14 -0.56
CA THR A 244 -8.80 32.42 -0.29
C THR A 244 -8.06 32.96 0.94
N LEU A 245 -7.95 34.30 1.09
CA LEU A 245 -7.30 34.89 2.26
C LEU A 245 -8.13 34.67 3.53
N CYS A 246 -9.46 34.86 3.47
CA CYS A 246 -10.34 34.57 4.59
C CYS A 246 -10.24 33.11 5.05
N MET A 247 -10.20 32.16 4.10
CA MET A 247 -10.01 30.75 4.43
C MET A 247 -8.64 30.47 5.08
N LEU A 248 -7.56 31.06 4.57
CA LEU A 248 -6.22 30.89 5.10
C LEU A 248 -6.08 31.47 6.52
N ASP A 249 -6.72 32.59 6.80
CA ASP A 249 -6.76 33.23 8.12
C ASP A 249 -7.53 32.38 9.13
N MET A 250 -8.72 31.85 8.74
CA MET A 250 -9.51 30.94 9.59
C MET A 250 -8.72 29.67 9.96
N LEU A 251 -7.94 29.14 9.06
CA LEU A 251 -7.15 27.93 9.28
C LEU A 251 -5.94 28.17 10.20
N ASN A 252 -5.49 29.40 10.33
CA ASN A 252 -4.33 29.80 11.14
C ASN A 252 -3.10 28.86 10.94
N LEU A 253 -2.79 28.58 9.68
CA LEU A 253 -1.75 27.60 9.31
C LEU A 253 -0.35 27.95 9.86
N PRO A 254 0.10 29.21 9.98
CA PRO A 254 1.38 29.54 10.60
C PRO A 254 1.54 28.98 12.02
N VAL A 255 0.46 28.88 12.78
CA VAL A 255 0.45 28.39 14.17
C VAL A 255 0.10 26.89 14.23
N ARG A 256 -0.90 26.45 13.48
CA ARG A 256 -1.46 25.10 13.57
C ARG A 256 -0.96 24.16 12.48
N GLY A 257 -0.60 24.70 11.31
CA GLY A 257 -0.29 23.92 10.12
C GLY A 257 1.03 23.18 10.23
N PHE A 258 0.96 21.90 9.90
CA PHE A 258 2.13 21.04 9.70
C PHE A 258 1.89 20.04 8.57
N ASP A 259 0.90 19.16 8.71
CA ASP A 259 0.48 18.18 7.73
C ASP A 259 -0.73 18.72 6.95
N LEU A 260 -0.53 19.00 5.66
CA LEU A 260 -1.57 19.55 4.79
C LEU A 260 -2.68 18.56 4.44
N ASP A 261 -2.48 17.27 4.71
CA ASP A 261 -3.51 16.26 4.50
C ASP A 261 -4.56 16.24 5.64
N THR A 262 -4.29 16.93 6.74
CA THR A 262 -5.24 17.09 7.85
C THR A 262 -6.17 18.29 7.67
N VAL A 263 -5.97 19.07 6.60
CA VAL A 263 -6.68 20.34 6.37
C VAL A 263 -7.38 20.28 5.02
N GLN A 264 -8.64 20.69 4.97
CA GLN A 264 -9.37 20.84 3.71
C GLN A 264 -8.92 22.13 3.00
N LEU A 265 -8.17 21.98 1.94
CA LEU A 265 -7.65 23.06 1.11
C LEU A 265 -7.83 22.72 -0.37
N PRO A 266 -8.19 23.70 -1.22
CA PRO A 266 -8.13 23.52 -2.67
C PRO A 266 -6.75 23.11 -3.12
N SER A 267 -6.67 22.23 -4.11
CA SER A 267 -5.39 21.67 -4.60
C SER A 267 -4.41 22.75 -5.06
N TYR A 268 -4.92 23.79 -5.73
CA TYR A 268 -4.09 24.92 -6.19
C TYR A 268 -3.47 25.73 -5.04
N VAL A 269 -4.22 25.94 -3.93
CA VAL A 269 -3.70 26.58 -2.73
C VAL A 269 -2.64 25.72 -2.07
N LYS A 270 -2.96 24.42 -1.89
CA LYS A 270 -2.03 23.43 -1.32
C LYS A 270 -0.69 23.42 -2.07
N ALA A 271 -0.71 23.44 -3.41
CA ALA A 271 0.47 23.49 -4.25
C ALA A 271 1.32 24.78 -4.04
N LYS A 272 0.68 25.90 -3.72
CA LYS A 272 1.39 27.19 -3.48
C LYS A 272 2.07 27.23 -2.09
N ILE A 273 1.51 26.59 -1.08
CA ILE A 273 1.98 26.69 0.33
C ILE A 273 2.71 25.43 0.85
N CYS A 274 2.77 24.36 0.06
CA CYS A 274 3.48 23.13 0.45
C CYS A 274 5.00 23.31 0.46
N ALA A 275 5.71 22.43 1.20
CA ALA A 275 7.15 22.46 1.25
C ALA A 275 7.78 22.04 -0.10
N SER A 276 8.76 22.81 -0.55
CA SER A 276 9.55 22.54 -1.76
C SER A 276 10.99 22.98 -1.53
N GLY A 277 11.93 22.40 -2.26
CA GLY A 277 13.34 22.81 -2.19
C GLY A 277 14.07 22.41 -0.88
N SER A 278 15.14 23.13 -0.54
CA SER A 278 15.98 22.85 0.64
C SER A 278 15.59 23.73 1.83
N CYS A 279 15.35 23.09 2.98
CA CYS A 279 15.09 23.77 4.25
C CYS A 279 16.37 24.12 5.03
N ARG A 280 17.55 23.65 4.58
CA ARG A 280 18.82 23.84 5.32
C ARG A 280 19.24 25.32 5.41
N GLN A 281 18.99 26.09 4.36
CA GLN A 281 19.37 27.52 4.23
C GLN A 281 18.15 28.45 4.26
N CYS A 282 17.01 27.99 4.80
CA CYS A 282 15.79 28.80 4.86
C CYS A 282 15.84 29.76 6.04
N GLY A 283 15.55 31.06 5.81
CA GLY A 283 15.51 32.09 6.87
C GLY A 283 14.46 31.81 7.94
N TYR A 284 13.37 31.08 7.61
CA TYR A 284 12.33 30.68 8.56
C TYR A 284 12.62 29.35 9.29
N ARG A 285 13.83 28.78 9.17
CA ARG A 285 14.17 27.44 9.67
C ARG A 285 13.84 27.23 11.15
N ASN A 286 14.13 28.24 11.98
CA ASN A 286 13.95 28.13 13.43
C ASN A 286 12.48 28.18 13.86
N GLN A 287 11.61 28.83 13.07
CA GLN A 287 10.18 28.98 13.34
C GLN A 287 9.34 27.93 12.59
N CYS A 288 9.89 27.31 11.54
CA CYS A 288 9.18 26.38 10.68
C CYS A 288 9.07 24.99 11.30
N ARG A 289 7.84 24.54 11.58
CA ARG A 289 7.57 23.18 12.12
C ARG A 289 8.11 22.07 11.25
N TYR A 290 8.02 22.21 9.93
CA TYR A 290 8.58 21.20 9.02
C TYR A 290 10.10 21.11 9.14
N ALA A 291 10.81 22.22 9.29
CA ALA A 291 12.26 22.19 9.48
C ALA A 291 12.66 21.58 10.84
N GLN A 292 11.87 21.82 11.89
CA GLN A 292 12.05 21.17 13.20
C GLN A 292 11.78 19.66 13.11
N PHE A 293 10.72 19.26 12.42
CA PHE A 293 10.42 17.86 12.13
C PHE A 293 11.56 17.16 11.40
N LEU A 294 12.12 17.77 10.34
CA LEU A 294 13.26 17.19 9.62
C LEU A 294 14.48 16.98 10.52
N LYS A 295 14.73 17.88 11.48
CA LYS A 295 15.81 17.73 12.47
C LYS A 295 15.55 16.55 13.41
N GLN A 296 14.32 16.36 13.86
CA GLN A 296 13.92 15.21 14.68
C GLN A 296 13.97 13.92 13.88
N ALA A 297 13.47 13.95 12.65
CA ALA A 297 13.40 12.81 11.74
C ALA A 297 14.76 12.30 11.26
N SER A 298 15.85 13.05 11.45
CA SER A 298 17.21 12.64 11.10
C SER A 298 17.93 11.86 12.21
N ALA A 299 17.28 11.62 13.35
CA ALA A 299 17.90 10.94 14.49
C ALA A 299 17.54 9.44 14.49
N ASN A 300 18.41 8.59 13.93
CA ASN A 300 18.18 7.16 13.72
C ASN A 300 17.75 6.39 14.97
N ARG A 301 18.36 6.64 16.13
CA ARG A 301 18.11 5.86 17.34
C ARG A 301 16.86 6.29 18.14
N LYS A 302 16.04 7.20 17.60
CA LYS A 302 14.86 7.70 18.31
C LYS A 302 13.57 6.96 17.99
N PHE A 303 13.55 6.20 16.91
CA PHE A 303 12.34 5.57 16.40
C PHE A 303 12.53 4.06 16.25
N ASP A 304 11.47 3.33 16.58
CA ASP A 304 11.39 1.88 16.39
C ASP A 304 10.81 1.55 15.00
N PHE A 305 9.90 2.39 14.52
CA PHE A 305 9.27 2.26 13.21
C PHE A 305 9.35 3.57 12.41
N GLN A 306 9.48 3.41 11.11
CA GLN A 306 9.36 4.48 10.13
C GLN A 306 8.33 4.09 9.09
N ILE A 307 7.25 4.88 8.97
CA ILE A 307 6.15 4.62 8.06
C ILE A 307 6.24 5.58 6.87
N THR A 308 6.01 5.09 5.67
CA THR A 308 6.11 5.87 4.43
C THR A 308 5.20 5.32 3.33
N ASN A 309 5.15 5.98 2.16
CA ASN A 309 4.55 5.43 0.95
C ASN A 309 5.61 4.83 0.02
N HIS A 310 5.15 4.06 -0.98
CA HIS A 310 6.05 3.40 -1.93
C HIS A 310 6.89 4.40 -2.73
N ASN A 311 6.31 5.54 -3.14
CA ASN A 311 7.03 6.56 -3.89
C ASN A 311 8.20 7.15 -3.12
N LEU A 312 8.01 7.47 -1.84
CA LEU A 312 9.08 8.03 -1.01
C LEU A 312 10.12 6.97 -0.66
N LEU A 313 9.71 5.70 -0.45
CA LEU A 313 10.63 4.58 -0.26
C LEU A 313 11.54 4.43 -1.49
N LEU A 314 10.96 4.30 -2.68
CA LEU A 314 11.71 4.14 -3.94
C LEU A 314 12.62 5.34 -4.22
N THR A 315 12.13 6.55 -4.01
CA THR A 315 12.92 7.78 -4.15
C THR A 315 14.11 7.78 -3.18
N SER A 316 13.88 7.40 -1.93
CA SER A 316 14.93 7.35 -0.91
C SER A 316 16.00 6.31 -1.25
N GLN A 317 15.60 5.12 -1.70
CA GLN A 317 16.54 4.05 -2.05
C GLN A 317 17.33 4.41 -3.31
N ARG A 318 16.69 5.02 -4.33
CA ARG A 318 17.39 5.54 -5.52
C ARG A 318 18.45 6.58 -5.16
N LEU A 319 18.10 7.53 -4.28
CA LEU A 319 19.04 8.54 -3.79
C LEU A 319 20.16 7.92 -2.98
N LYS A 320 19.86 6.99 -2.08
CA LYS A 320 20.86 6.30 -1.28
C LYS A 320 21.88 5.58 -2.15
N ASN A 321 21.44 4.90 -3.19
CA ASN A 321 22.30 4.17 -4.11
C ASN A 321 23.18 5.11 -4.96
N SER A 322 22.68 6.30 -5.34
CA SER A 322 23.41 7.26 -6.17
C SER A 322 24.29 8.23 -5.38
N THR A 323 23.93 8.57 -4.14
CA THR A 323 24.61 9.64 -3.36
C THR A 323 25.15 9.15 -2.01
N GLY A 324 24.92 7.90 -1.65
CA GLY A 324 25.24 7.35 -0.33
C GLY A 324 24.22 7.70 0.77
N HIS A 325 23.28 8.62 0.52
CA HIS A 325 22.33 9.10 1.53
C HIS A 325 20.89 9.13 1.00
N GLY A 326 19.98 8.47 1.72
CA GLY A 326 18.56 8.51 1.44
C GLY A 326 17.83 9.68 2.12
N VAL A 327 16.54 9.81 1.82
CA VAL A 327 15.62 10.72 2.54
C VAL A 327 15.12 10.08 3.84
N LEU A 328 14.93 8.78 3.82
CA LEU A 328 14.50 7.98 4.96
C LEU A 328 15.70 7.59 5.83
N LEU A 329 15.42 7.21 7.08
CA LEU A 329 16.41 6.62 7.97
C LEU A 329 16.86 5.26 7.44
N ASP A 330 18.08 4.85 7.74
CA ASP A 330 18.56 3.52 7.39
C ASP A 330 17.75 2.44 8.10
N SER A 331 17.50 1.34 7.40
CA SER A 331 16.77 0.20 7.92
C SER A 331 17.41 -1.10 7.44
N ASN A 332 17.30 -2.15 8.25
CA ASN A 332 17.64 -3.52 7.85
C ASN A 332 16.38 -4.32 7.45
N TYR A 333 15.23 -3.95 8.02
CA TYR A 333 13.96 -4.63 7.83
C TYR A 333 12.95 -3.72 7.14
N TYR A 334 12.47 -4.17 6.00
CA TYR A 334 11.52 -3.44 5.17
C TYR A 334 10.25 -4.27 5.00
N ILE A 335 9.12 -3.64 5.25
CA ILE A 335 7.78 -4.20 4.99
C ILE A 335 7.16 -3.38 3.88
N ILE A 336 6.72 -4.03 2.82
CA ILE A 336 5.96 -3.43 1.73
C ILE A 336 4.54 -3.98 1.81
N ASP A 337 3.64 -3.19 2.37
CA ASP A 337 2.21 -3.50 2.46
C ASP A 337 1.50 -2.99 1.21
N GLU A 338 0.47 -3.70 0.75
CA GLU A 338 -0.17 -3.52 -0.56
C GLU A 338 0.86 -3.54 -1.72
N ALA A 339 1.75 -4.54 -1.67
CA ALA A 339 2.89 -4.68 -2.57
C ALA A 339 2.52 -4.78 -4.05
N HIS A 340 1.26 -5.11 -4.38
CA HIS A 340 0.76 -5.10 -5.75
C HIS A 340 0.85 -3.72 -6.43
N GLN A 341 0.87 -2.63 -5.64
CA GLN A 341 1.00 -1.26 -6.15
C GLN A 341 2.46 -0.79 -6.30
N LEU A 342 3.44 -1.61 -5.89
CA LEU A 342 4.85 -1.22 -5.93
C LEU A 342 5.35 -0.93 -7.35
N LEU A 343 4.88 -1.70 -8.35
CA LEU A 343 5.28 -1.48 -9.74
C LEU A 343 4.73 -0.17 -10.31
N GLU A 344 3.50 0.20 -9.96
CA GLU A 344 2.91 1.48 -10.34
C GLU A 344 3.68 2.65 -9.71
N ALA A 345 3.99 2.54 -8.43
CA ALA A 345 4.84 3.50 -7.74
C ALA A 345 6.23 3.61 -8.39
N ALA A 346 6.81 2.49 -8.83
CA ALA A 346 8.08 2.47 -9.53
C ALA A 346 8.00 3.19 -10.88
N ASN A 347 6.92 2.98 -11.65
CA ASN A 347 6.69 3.70 -12.90
C ASN A 347 6.63 5.23 -12.67
N SER A 348 6.00 5.66 -11.58
CA SER A 348 5.95 7.08 -11.19
C SER A 348 7.32 7.64 -10.76
N VAL A 349 8.11 6.89 -10.00
CA VAL A 349 9.39 7.37 -9.42
C VAL A 349 10.55 7.31 -10.41
N TYR A 350 10.60 6.29 -11.24
CA TYR A 350 11.67 6.10 -12.24
C TYR A 350 11.29 6.67 -13.61
N GLY A 351 10.01 6.97 -13.82
CA GLY A 351 9.53 7.64 -15.01
C GLY A 351 9.87 9.13 -15.02
N ALA A 352 9.56 9.76 -16.13
CA ALA A 352 9.62 11.21 -16.32
C ALA A 352 8.30 11.70 -16.90
N GLU A 353 7.89 12.89 -16.48
CA GLU A 353 6.74 13.60 -17.01
C GLU A 353 7.09 15.06 -17.20
N ILE A 354 6.83 15.59 -18.37
CA ILE A 354 6.98 17.00 -18.74
C ILE A 354 5.65 17.46 -19.33
N THR A 355 5.00 18.40 -18.67
CA THR A 355 3.80 19.05 -19.20
C THR A 355 4.17 20.19 -20.13
N GLN A 356 3.25 20.61 -20.99
CA GLN A 356 3.44 21.78 -21.86
C GLN A 356 3.81 23.05 -21.07
N ASP A 357 3.40 23.15 -19.81
CA ASP A 357 3.64 24.31 -18.94
C ASP A 357 4.92 24.19 -18.10
N THR A 358 5.57 23.01 -18.06
CA THR A 358 6.77 22.79 -17.22
C THR A 358 7.91 23.75 -17.56
N ILE A 359 8.17 24.00 -18.84
CA ILE A 359 9.20 24.94 -19.30
C ILE A 359 8.76 26.40 -19.10
N PRO A 360 7.57 26.85 -19.55
CA PRO A 360 7.05 28.17 -19.23
C PRO A 360 7.13 28.52 -17.74
N ASP A 361 6.61 27.67 -16.86
CA ASP A 361 6.63 27.88 -15.40
C ASP A 361 8.06 28.01 -14.83
N LEU A 362 8.99 27.19 -15.32
CA LEU A 362 10.39 27.31 -14.94
C LEU A 362 10.95 28.67 -15.38
N LEU A 363 10.73 29.07 -16.64
CA LEU A 363 11.29 30.28 -17.20
C LEU A 363 10.74 31.55 -16.55
N ASP A 364 9.48 31.54 -16.12
CA ASP A 364 8.88 32.64 -15.34
C ASP A 364 9.54 32.75 -13.94
N SER A 365 10.01 31.66 -13.37
CA SER A 365 10.69 31.65 -12.09
C SER A 365 12.15 32.16 -12.14
N VAL A 366 12.81 32.07 -13.29
CA VAL A 366 14.25 32.32 -13.48
C VAL A 366 14.54 33.64 -14.17
N LYS A 367 14.16 34.77 -13.57
CA LYS A 367 14.39 36.11 -14.15
C LYS A 367 15.85 36.55 -14.01
N TYR A 368 16.39 37.24 -15.06
CA TYR A 368 17.71 37.84 -15.01
C TYR A 368 17.74 39.07 -14.08
N ALA A 369 18.62 39.07 -13.11
CA ALA A 369 18.74 40.12 -12.11
C ALA A 369 19.85 41.13 -12.39
N GLY A 370 20.64 40.94 -13.45
CA GLY A 370 21.75 41.84 -13.80
C GLY A 370 21.32 43.16 -14.40
N LYS A 371 22.20 44.18 -14.31
CA LYS A 371 21.94 45.54 -14.80
C LYS A 371 22.37 45.75 -16.27
N ASP A 372 23.23 44.91 -16.81
CA ASP A 372 23.71 45.04 -18.17
C ASP A 372 22.61 44.82 -19.23
N LYS A 373 22.41 45.81 -20.09
CA LYS A 373 21.34 45.78 -21.13
C LYS A 373 21.61 44.75 -22.23
N HIS A 374 22.86 44.56 -22.62
CA HIS A 374 23.23 43.62 -23.69
C HIS A 374 23.00 42.17 -23.23
N THR A 375 23.49 41.83 -22.07
CA THR A 375 23.26 40.51 -21.46
C THR A 375 21.80 40.23 -21.17
N ARG A 376 21.01 41.26 -20.80
CA ARG A 376 19.55 41.13 -20.61
C ARG A 376 18.85 40.80 -21.91
N GLU A 377 19.26 41.40 -23.01
CA GLU A 377 18.64 41.12 -24.33
C GLU A 377 19.02 39.71 -24.81
N GLN A 378 20.26 39.30 -24.67
CA GLN A 378 20.69 37.94 -24.95
C GLN A 378 19.91 36.90 -24.10
N TYR A 379 19.68 37.22 -22.84
CA TYR A 379 18.90 36.36 -21.95
C TYR A 379 17.43 36.27 -22.41
N ARG A 380 16.81 37.38 -22.81
CA ARG A 380 15.43 37.39 -23.36
C ARG A 380 15.33 36.53 -24.62
N GLN A 381 16.27 36.66 -25.54
CA GLN A 381 16.31 35.86 -26.78
C GLN A 381 16.49 34.38 -26.46
N LEU A 382 17.27 34.04 -25.44
CA LEU A 382 17.45 32.66 -24.97
C LEU A 382 16.15 32.09 -24.41
N LEU A 383 15.42 32.86 -23.60
CA LEU A 383 14.09 32.46 -23.10
C LEU A 383 13.10 32.26 -24.27
N ALA A 384 13.01 33.20 -25.20
CA ALA A 384 12.09 33.11 -26.33
C ALA A 384 12.35 31.86 -27.19
N ARG A 385 13.61 31.58 -27.54
CA ARG A 385 13.98 30.36 -28.28
C ARG A 385 13.64 29.07 -27.53
N THR A 386 13.72 29.10 -26.19
CA THR A 386 13.40 27.93 -25.36
C THR A 386 11.90 27.69 -25.35
N LEU A 387 11.09 28.76 -25.25
CA LEU A 387 9.63 28.68 -25.33
C LEU A 387 9.15 28.22 -26.71
N GLU A 388 9.74 28.75 -27.78
CA GLU A 388 9.42 28.36 -29.17
C GLU A 388 9.64 26.85 -29.36
N LYS A 389 10.82 26.33 -28.99
CA LYS A 389 11.10 24.88 -29.06
C LYS A 389 10.13 24.04 -28.23
N ASN A 390 9.77 24.49 -27.03
CA ASN A 390 8.78 23.82 -26.20
C ASN A 390 7.41 23.77 -26.91
N ALA A 391 6.96 24.89 -27.46
CA ALA A 391 5.71 24.96 -28.21
C ALA A 391 5.72 24.05 -29.45
N ASP A 392 6.84 23.99 -30.18
CA ASP A 392 6.98 23.12 -31.35
C ASP A 392 6.92 21.64 -30.98
N ILE A 393 7.59 21.24 -29.89
CA ILE A 393 7.51 19.85 -29.37
C ILE A 393 6.05 19.47 -29.09
N PHE A 394 5.33 20.25 -28.29
CA PHE A 394 3.96 19.91 -27.91
C PHE A 394 2.96 20.06 -29.06
N ARG A 395 3.20 20.98 -30.03
CA ARG A 395 2.42 21.07 -31.26
C ARG A 395 2.58 19.80 -32.11
N ASN A 396 3.82 19.41 -32.37
CA ASN A 396 4.12 18.22 -33.20
C ASN A 396 3.60 16.93 -32.57
N ILE A 397 3.77 16.79 -31.26
CA ILE A 397 3.29 15.66 -30.51
C ILE A 397 1.75 15.65 -30.44
N GLY A 398 1.12 16.85 -30.28
CA GLY A 398 -0.34 16.97 -30.19
C GLY A 398 -1.09 16.51 -31.45
N LEU A 399 -0.43 16.54 -32.62
CA LEU A 399 -0.98 16.03 -33.87
C LEU A 399 -1.13 14.50 -33.92
N CYS A 400 -0.50 13.76 -32.96
CA CYS A 400 -0.60 12.30 -32.89
C CYS A 400 -1.79 11.81 -32.08
N LEU A 401 -2.59 12.71 -31.49
CA LEU A 401 -3.79 12.34 -30.73
C LEU A 401 -4.99 12.20 -31.67
N ASP A 402 -5.57 11.00 -31.67
CA ASP A 402 -6.85 10.77 -32.32
C ASP A 402 -7.99 11.37 -31.50
N ASP A 403 -9.04 11.84 -32.18
CA ASP A 403 -10.26 12.35 -31.54
C ASP A 403 -10.89 11.24 -30.66
N GLY A 404 -10.82 11.44 -29.36
CA GLY A 404 -11.42 10.54 -28.37
C GLY A 404 -10.45 9.71 -27.53
N GLU A 405 -9.15 9.70 -27.84
CA GLU A 405 -8.14 9.05 -27.01
C GLU A 405 -7.49 10.04 -26.01
N ASP A 406 -7.25 9.59 -24.80
CA ASP A 406 -6.58 10.37 -23.75
C ASP A 406 -5.07 10.11 -23.74
N ARG A 407 -4.62 9.12 -24.52
CA ARG A 407 -3.23 8.66 -24.58
C ARG A 407 -2.86 8.25 -26.00
N CYS A 408 -1.71 8.69 -26.45
CA CYS A 408 -1.13 8.25 -27.72
C CYS A 408 0.31 7.79 -27.49
N THR A 409 0.66 6.66 -28.07
CA THR A 409 2.05 6.19 -28.16
C THR A 409 2.85 7.10 -29.08
N ILE A 410 4.03 7.54 -28.66
CA ILE A 410 4.88 8.42 -29.44
C ILE A 410 6.24 7.76 -29.65
N GLU A 411 6.66 7.67 -30.88
CA GLU A 411 8.06 7.52 -31.21
C GLU A 411 8.68 8.92 -31.35
N LEU A 412 9.63 9.22 -30.49
CA LEU A 412 10.35 10.47 -30.54
C LEU A 412 11.21 10.50 -31.81
N ASN A 413 10.82 11.29 -32.80
CA ASN A 413 11.58 11.45 -34.01
C ASN A 413 12.84 12.30 -33.77
N GLU A 414 13.78 12.24 -34.70
CA GLU A 414 15.07 12.95 -34.60
C GLU A 414 14.90 14.45 -34.36
N GLN A 415 13.89 15.10 -34.96
CA GLN A 415 13.63 16.52 -34.79
C GLN A 415 13.19 16.85 -33.37
N THR A 416 12.28 16.05 -32.78
CA THR A 416 11.84 16.22 -31.39
C THR A 416 13.01 16.03 -30.42
N ILE A 417 13.85 15.01 -30.61
CA ILE A 417 15.06 14.77 -29.80
C ILE A 417 16.02 15.97 -29.93
N LYS A 418 16.19 16.53 -31.13
CA LYS A 418 17.04 17.70 -31.37
C LYS A 418 16.50 18.95 -30.68
N ASP A 419 15.18 19.13 -30.66
CA ASP A 419 14.56 20.29 -29.99
C ASP A 419 14.66 20.15 -28.47
N ILE A 420 14.46 18.95 -27.92
CA ILE A 420 14.68 18.65 -26.49
C ILE A 420 16.16 18.90 -26.14
N SER A 421 17.09 18.45 -26.95
CA SER A 421 18.53 18.68 -26.75
C SER A 421 18.88 20.17 -26.81
N GLY A 422 18.24 20.93 -27.70
CA GLY A 422 18.36 22.37 -27.76
C GLY A 422 17.82 23.07 -26.51
N ILE A 423 16.69 22.63 -25.97
CA ILE A 423 16.16 23.13 -24.69
C ILE A 423 17.16 22.82 -23.56
N LEU A 424 17.71 21.61 -23.48
CA LEU A 424 18.72 21.25 -22.49
C LEU A 424 19.95 22.14 -22.51
N GLU A 425 20.44 22.48 -23.71
CA GLU A 425 21.57 23.41 -23.89
C GLU A 425 21.19 24.82 -23.42
N ASN A 426 20.02 25.30 -23.79
CA ASN A 426 19.52 26.61 -23.38
C ASN A 426 19.36 26.67 -21.84
N LEU A 427 18.80 25.65 -21.21
CA LEU A 427 18.65 25.56 -19.75
C LEU A 427 20.00 25.54 -19.03
N ARG A 428 21.05 24.94 -19.61
CA ARG A 428 22.43 25.05 -19.07
C ARG A 428 22.93 26.49 -19.05
N LYS A 429 22.70 27.23 -20.13
CA LYS A 429 23.05 28.66 -20.23
C LYS A 429 22.23 29.51 -19.25
N ILE A 430 20.90 29.27 -19.15
CA ILE A 430 19.99 29.94 -18.21
C ILE A 430 20.42 29.70 -16.77
N GLU A 431 20.79 28.46 -16.42
CA GLU A 431 21.28 28.10 -15.09
C GLU A 431 22.57 28.87 -14.73
N GLY A 432 23.46 29.07 -15.70
CA GLY A 432 24.68 29.87 -15.55
C GLY A 432 24.42 31.31 -15.12
N PHE A 433 23.34 31.93 -15.61
CA PHE A 433 22.93 33.27 -15.21
C PHE A 433 22.29 33.37 -13.81
N GLN A 434 21.91 32.27 -13.20
CA GLN A 434 21.28 32.28 -11.90
C GLN A 434 22.30 32.32 -10.77
N THR A 435 22.10 33.20 -9.79
CA THR A 435 22.87 33.25 -8.53
C THR A 435 22.16 32.50 -7.40
N ASP A 436 20.82 32.43 -7.44
CA ASP A 436 20.02 31.72 -6.44
C ASP A 436 20.12 30.19 -6.64
N SER A 437 20.58 29.52 -5.60
CA SER A 437 20.75 28.05 -5.59
C SER A 437 19.43 27.28 -5.82
N ARG A 438 18.29 27.88 -5.55
CA ARG A 438 16.94 27.28 -5.78
C ARG A 438 16.59 27.30 -7.25
N LYS A 439 16.84 28.44 -7.91
CA LYS A 439 16.61 28.59 -9.35
C LYS A 439 17.51 27.65 -10.14
N LYS A 440 18.80 27.53 -9.75
CA LYS A 440 19.71 26.52 -10.31
C LYS A 440 19.17 25.10 -10.13
N ARG A 441 18.63 24.77 -8.96
CA ARG A 441 18.04 23.46 -8.71
C ARG A 441 16.81 23.21 -9.58
N GLY A 442 15.92 24.20 -9.76
CA GLY A 442 14.79 24.11 -10.68
C GLY A 442 15.23 23.75 -12.09
N CYS A 443 16.21 24.49 -12.63
CA CYS A 443 16.81 24.16 -13.93
C CYS A 443 17.39 22.74 -13.97
N LYS A 444 18.10 22.33 -12.92
CA LYS A 444 18.68 20.98 -12.84
C LYS A 444 17.60 19.89 -12.88
N MET A 445 16.54 20.02 -12.09
CA MET A 445 15.44 19.06 -12.06
C MET A 445 14.77 18.89 -13.42
N VAL A 446 14.43 20.00 -14.07
CA VAL A 446 13.79 19.96 -15.39
C VAL A 446 14.75 19.38 -16.43
N LYS A 447 16.06 19.69 -16.37
CA LYS A 447 17.07 19.07 -17.24
C LYS A 447 17.17 17.56 -17.03
N GLU A 448 17.14 17.08 -15.79
CA GLU A 448 17.14 15.65 -15.48
C GLU A 448 15.92 14.94 -16.07
N GLN A 449 14.73 15.54 -15.96
CA GLN A 449 13.51 15.01 -16.58
C GLN A 449 13.58 15.02 -18.11
N LEU A 450 13.99 16.13 -18.71
CA LEU A 450 14.12 16.26 -20.18
C LEU A 450 15.18 15.29 -20.76
N SER A 451 16.29 15.08 -20.05
CA SER A 451 17.36 14.17 -20.52
C SER A 451 16.87 12.74 -20.71
N THR A 452 15.83 12.33 -20.01
CA THR A 452 15.16 11.04 -20.19
C THR A 452 14.71 10.82 -21.64
N PHE A 453 14.26 11.88 -22.31
CA PHE A 453 13.71 11.82 -23.66
C PHE A 453 14.75 11.99 -24.78
N THR A 454 16.03 12.09 -24.44
CA THR A 454 17.11 12.21 -25.43
C THR A 454 17.80 10.88 -25.76
N HIS A 455 17.43 9.78 -25.08
CA HIS A 455 18.01 8.45 -25.27
C HIS A 455 16.92 7.49 -25.75
N PRO A 456 16.67 7.44 -27.06
CA PRO A 456 15.66 6.53 -27.63
C PRO A 456 16.05 5.07 -27.32
N GLY A 457 15.07 4.29 -26.91
CA GLY A 457 15.24 2.88 -26.51
C GLY A 457 15.42 2.62 -25.01
N ASP A 458 15.93 3.58 -24.24
CA ASP A 458 16.05 3.46 -22.79
C ASP A 458 14.71 3.70 -22.08
N TYR A 459 13.81 4.43 -22.73
CA TYR A 459 12.50 4.81 -22.21
C TYR A 459 11.41 4.55 -23.24
N LEU A 460 10.28 4.10 -22.76
CA LEU A 460 9.03 4.04 -23.50
C LEU A 460 8.29 5.36 -23.31
N CYS A 461 8.03 6.08 -24.39
CA CYS A 461 7.43 7.40 -24.35
C CYS A 461 6.00 7.38 -24.87
N TRP A 462 5.12 8.15 -24.25
CA TRP A 462 3.76 8.39 -24.72
C TRP A 462 3.33 9.79 -24.35
N MET A 463 2.27 10.27 -25.01
CA MET A 463 1.61 11.50 -24.65
C MET A 463 0.29 11.22 -23.93
N GLU A 464 -0.01 12.04 -22.95
CA GLU A 464 -1.32 12.09 -22.29
C GLU A 464 -1.94 13.48 -22.45
N VAL A 465 -3.27 13.51 -22.54
CA VAL A 465 -4.04 14.74 -22.44
C VAL A 465 -4.93 14.69 -21.20
N ASP A 466 -4.81 15.71 -20.35
CA ASP A 466 -5.80 15.94 -19.30
C ASP A 466 -7.00 16.68 -19.91
N ARG A 467 -8.10 15.97 -20.13
CA ARG A 467 -9.33 16.54 -20.72
C ARG A 467 -10.04 17.57 -19.84
N GLY A 468 -9.69 17.63 -18.54
CA GLY A 468 -10.27 18.62 -17.63
C GLY A 468 -9.78 20.03 -17.93
N ASN A 469 -8.54 20.18 -18.37
CA ASN A 469 -7.88 21.45 -18.65
C ASN A 469 -7.17 21.51 -20.00
N GLY A 470 -7.21 20.44 -20.80
CA GLY A 470 -6.54 20.35 -22.11
C GLY A 470 -5.01 20.28 -22.05
N MET A 471 -4.43 20.00 -20.86
CA MET A 471 -2.98 19.98 -20.69
C MET A 471 -2.36 18.73 -21.32
N LEU A 472 -1.35 18.93 -22.14
CA LEU A 472 -0.56 17.86 -22.74
C LEU A 472 0.66 17.55 -21.87
N SER A 473 0.91 16.25 -21.68
CA SER A 473 2.06 15.71 -20.96
C SER A 473 2.83 14.73 -21.84
N LEU A 474 4.14 14.91 -21.94
CA LEU A 474 5.08 13.91 -22.47
C LEU A 474 5.55 13.06 -21.28
N CYS A 475 5.22 11.77 -21.32
CA CYS A 475 5.53 10.79 -20.29
C CYS A 475 6.53 9.76 -20.80
N GLY A 476 7.34 9.20 -19.90
CA GLY A 476 8.28 8.14 -20.22
C GLY A 476 8.54 7.23 -19.03
N VAL A 477 8.66 5.91 -19.27
CA VAL A 477 9.09 4.94 -18.25
C VAL A 477 10.31 4.17 -18.76
N PRO A 478 11.26 3.82 -17.87
CA PRO A 478 12.45 3.09 -18.29
C PRO A 478 12.11 1.67 -18.73
N THR A 479 12.71 1.22 -19.84
CA THR A 479 12.62 -0.17 -20.31
C THR A 479 13.26 -1.14 -19.31
N ALA A 480 14.31 -0.72 -18.61
CA ALA A 480 15.05 -1.51 -17.62
C ALA A 480 14.45 -1.43 -16.19
N MET A 481 13.11 -1.36 -16.04
CA MET A 481 12.45 -1.19 -14.73
C MET A 481 12.83 -2.30 -13.74
N ARG A 482 12.85 -3.56 -14.19
CA ARG A 482 13.23 -4.73 -13.35
C ARG A 482 14.65 -4.58 -12.79
N GLY A 483 15.60 -4.15 -13.65
CA GLY A 483 16.98 -3.88 -13.24
C GLY A 483 17.11 -2.73 -12.25
N ASN A 484 16.29 -1.68 -12.40
CA ASN A 484 16.25 -0.55 -11.46
C ASN A 484 15.72 -0.98 -10.09
N LEU A 485 14.64 -1.76 -10.04
CA LEU A 485 14.11 -2.30 -8.78
C LEU A 485 15.10 -3.24 -8.11
N ASN A 486 15.72 -4.15 -8.88
CA ASN A 486 16.74 -5.04 -8.33
C ASN A 486 17.89 -4.26 -7.70
N ARG A 487 18.47 -3.32 -8.43
CA ARG A 487 19.63 -2.52 -7.96
C ARG A 487 19.30 -1.70 -6.73
N ASN A 488 18.12 -1.09 -6.68
CA ASN A 488 17.76 -0.14 -5.63
C ASN A 488 17.08 -0.77 -4.41
N LEU A 489 16.53 -1.99 -4.52
CA LEU A 489 15.87 -2.69 -3.42
C LEU A 489 16.56 -4.02 -3.10
N TRP A 490 16.46 -4.98 -4.00
CA TRP A 490 16.80 -6.37 -3.68
C TRP A 490 18.29 -6.63 -3.54
N SER A 491 19.14 -5.88 -4.26
CA SER A 491 20.61 -6.00 -4.17
C SER A 491 21.24 -5.23 -3.02
N MET A 492 20.46 -4.48 -2.23
CA MET A 492 21.02 -3.73 -1.09
C MET A 492 21.55 -4.67 -0.01
N PRO A 493 22.79 -4.47 0.48
CA PRO A 493 23.37 -5.35 1.48
C PRO A 493 22.66 -5.24 2.82
N ASN A 494 22.65 -6.32 3.59
CA ASN A 494 22.10 -6.39 4.95
C ASN A 494 20.66 -5.88 5.08
N THR A 495 19.84 -6.10 4.05
CA THR A 495 18.41 -5.75 4.07
C THR A 495 17.55 -6.96 3.81
N HIS A 496 16.43 -7.04 4.52
CA HIS A 496 15.44 -8.10 4.42
C HIS A 496 14.08 -7.48 4.13
N TRP A 497 13.33 -8.09 3.21
CA TRP A 497 12.12 -7.52 2.67
C TRP A 497 10.95 -8.47 2.83
N VAL A 498 9.85 -7.99 3.39
CA VAL A 498 8.56 -8.67 3.38
C VAL A 498 7.62 -7.88 2.49
N LEU A 499 7.10 -8.53 1.48
CA LEU A 499 6.07 -8.02 0.58
C LEU A 499 4.75 -8.70 0.93
N THR A 500 3.74 -7.91 1.26
CA THR A 500 2.42 -8.44 1.60
C THR A 500 1.31 -7.70 0.85
N SER A 501 0.30 -8.44 0.42
CA SER A 501 -0.89 -7.91 -0.24
C SER A 501 -2.01 -8.95 -0.23
N GLY A 502 -3.24 -8.51 -0.52
CA GLY A 502 -4.38 -9.40 -0.76
C GLY A 502 -4.31 -10.16 -2.08
N THR A 503 -3.52 -9.66 -3.05
CA THR A 503 -3.46 -10.20 -4.41
C THR A 503 -2.09 -9.98 -5.02
N MET A 504 -1.28 -11.01 -5.07
CA MET A 504 0.04 -11.05 -5.73
C MET A 504 0.20 -12.29 -6.61
N LYS A 505 -0.53 -13.35 -6.29
CA LYS A 505 -0.54 -14.60 -7.04
C LYS A 505 -1.49 -14.51 -8.23
N ASP A 506 -1.05 -15.09 -9.32
CA ASP A 506 -1.93 -15.59 -10.36
C ASP A 506 -2.34 -17.05 -10.08
N ASP A 507 -2.82 -17.76 -11.07
CA ASP A 507 -3.17 -19.18 -10.98
C ASP A 507 -1.94 -20.11 -11.02
N THR A 508 -0.73 -19.57 -11.26
CA THR A 508 0.56 -20.28 -11.24
C THR A 508 1.42 -19.95 -10.02
N GLY A 509 0.96 -19.10 -9.13
CA GLY A 509 1.66 -18.67 -7.92
C GLY A 509 2.27 -17.26 -8.03
N PHE A 510 3.46 -17.06 -7.46
CA PHE A 510 4.12 -15.75 -7.41
C PHE A 510 5.07 -15.49 -8.60
N ARG A 511 5.11 -16.37 -9.59
CA ARG A 511 6.10 -16.32 -10.67
C ARG A 511 6.04 -15.01 -11.44
N TYR A 512 4.84 -14.63 -11.90
CA TYR A 512 4.62 -13.38 -12.63
C TYR A 512 5.01 -12.17 -11.78
N PHE A 513 4.54 -12.11 -10.53
CA PHE A 513 4.82 -11.01 -9.62
C PHE A 513 6.33 -10.82 -9.35
N LYS A 514 7.05 -11.92 -9.09
CA LYS A 514 8.51 -11.89 -8.90
C LYS A 514 9.25 -11.42 -10.16
N HIS A 515 8.78 -11.83 -11.33
CA HIS A 515 9.37 -11.42 -12.58
C HIS A 515 9.19 -9.91 -12.82
N GLU A 516 7.99 -9.38 -12.64
CA GLU A 516 7.71 -7.97 -12.84
C GLU A 516 8.49 -7.04 -11.88
N LEU A 517 8.73 -7.50 -10.67
CA LEU A 517 9.51 -6.74 -9.69
C LEU A 517 11.04 -6.96 -9.79
N GLY A 518 11.51 -7.75 -10.76
CA GLY A 518 12.94 -8.03 -10.92
C GLY A 518 13.54 -8.84 -9.78
N ILE A 519 12.73 -9.66 -9.10
CA ILE A 519 13.17 -10.59 -8.06
C ILE A 519 13.73 -11.85 -8.72
N SER A 520 12.99 -12.41 -9.69
CA SER A 520 13.42 -13.62 -10.45
C SER A 520 14.72 -13.38 -11.20
N GLY A 521 15.62 -14.36 -11.15
CA GLY A 521 16.91 -14.33 -11.86
C GLY A 521 17.99 -13.45 -11.25
N ASN A 522 17.65 -12.58 -10.27
CA ASN A 522 18.58 -11.64 -9.67
C ASN A 522 18.86 -11.94 -8.18
N ILE A 523 18.03 -12.76 -7.55
CA ILE A 523 18.19 -13.22 -6.18
C ILE A 523 18.48 -14.71 -6.23
N PRO A 524 19.46 -15.23 -5.45
CA PRO A 524 19.76 -16.65 -5.41
C PRO A 524 18.53 -17.49 -5.10
N GLU A 525 18.43 -18.66 -5.75
CA GLU A 525 17.40 -19.62 -5.46
C GLU A 525 17.48 -20.02 -3.96
N GLY A 526 16.35 -20.09 -3.29
CA GLY A 526 16.30 -20.33 -1.84
C GLY A 526 16.49 -19.09 -0.95
N ALA A 527 16.85 -17.92 -1.48
CA ALA A 527 16.84 -16.67 -0.74
C ALA A 527 15.47 -15.97 -0.74
N THR A 528 14.47 -16.53 -1.39
CA THR A 528 13.06 -16.13 -1.33
C THR A 528 12.25 -17.11 -0.50
N LEU A 529 11.20 -16.59 0.16
CA LEU A 529 10.20 -17.38 0.88
C LEU A 529 8.81 -16.95 0.40
N GLU A 530 7.96 -17.91 0.09
CA GLU A 530 6.61 -17.67 -0.43
C GLU A 530 5.57 -18.30 0.50
N HIS A 531 4.52 -17.54 0.78
CA HIS A 531 3.41 -18.01 1.61
C HIS A 531 2.09 -17.39 1.16
N SER A 532 1.01 -18.13 1.29
CA SER A 532 -0.33 -17.59 1.07
C SER A 532 -1.30 -18.18 2.09
N ASN A 533 -2.12 -17.29 2.65
CA ASN A 533 -3.25 -17.66 3.49
C ASN A 533 -4.54 -17.43 2.74
N ASP A 534 -5.46 -18.36 2.86
CA ASP A 534 -6.84 -18.14 2.45
C ASP A 534 -7.51 -17.11 3.37
N SER A 535 -8.54 -16.46 2.89
CA SER A 535 -9.32 -15.55 3.70
C SER A 535 -10.10 -16.33 4.77
N PRO A 536 -10.27 -15.81 6.00
CA PRO A 536 -11.01 -16.47 7.05
C PRO A 536 -12.54 -16.44 6.85
N PHE A 537 -13.01 -15.76 5.79
CA PHE A 537 -14.43 -15.56 5.56
C PHE A 537 -15.11 -16.78 4.94
N ASP A 538 -16.35 -17.02 5.31
CA ASP A 538 -17.18 -18.12 4.76
C ASP A 538 -17.73 -17.79 3.39
N TYR A 539 -16.87 -17.77 2.38
CA TYR A 539 -17.30 -17.52 1.00
C TYR A 539 -18.34 -18.49 0.49
N LYS A 540 -18.30 -19.75 0.95
CA LYS A 540 -19.20 -20.81 0.49
C LYS A 540 -20.66 -20.50 0.79
N ASN A 541 -20.95 -20.00 1.96
CA ASN A 541 -22.30 -19.68 2.40
C ASN A 541 -22.67 -18.22 2.10
N HIS A 542 -21.69 -17.32 2.06
CA HIS A 542 -21.90 -15.87 1.96
C HIS A 542 -21.83 -15.32 0.54
N THR A 543 -21.43 -16.13 -0.44
CA THR A 543 -21.23 -15.60 -1.80
C THR A 543 -21.78 -16.50 -2.90
N ARG A 544 -22.01 -15.92 -4.09
CA ARG A 544 -22.25 -16.65 -5.35
C ARG A 544 -21.49 -15.97 -6.48
N LEU A 545 -21.02 -16.79 -7.42
CA LEU A 545 -20.43 -16.37 -8.68
C LEU A 545 -21.38 -16.69 -9.81
N TYR A 546 -21.81 -15.68 -10.56
CA TYR A 546 -22.58 -15.82 -11.80
C TYR A 546 -21.68 -15.48 -12.99
N ILE A 547 -21.68 -16.33 -14.01
CA ILE A 547 -20.99 -16.05 -15.29
C ILE A 547 -22.06 -16.10 -16.37
N SER A 548 -22.27 -15.01 -17.10
CA SER A 548 -23.30 -14.92 -18.12
C SER A 548 -22.96 -15.79 -19.33
N GLU A 549 -23.95 -16.57 -19.79
CA GLU A 549 -23.90 -17.33 -21.04
C GLU A 549 -24.62 -16.58 -22.19
N ASN A 550 -25.23 -15.44 -21.90
CA ASN A 550 -26.11 -14.69 -22.82
C ASN A 550 -25.44 -13.50 -23.50
N VAL A 551 -24.23 -13.15 -23.09
CA VAL A 551 -23.49 -12.03 -23.65
C VAL A 551 -22.58 -12.54 -24.77
N PRO A 552 -22.67 -11.99 -26.00
CA PRO A 552 -21.81 -12.39 -27.12
C PRO A 552 -20.33 -12.00 -26.87
N PHE A 553 -19.47 -12.31 -27.82
CA PHE A 553 -18.03 -11.98 -27.72
C PHE A 553 -17.84 -10.47 -27.54
N PRO A 554 -16.94 -10.03 -26.64
CA PRO A 554 -16.77 -8.61 -26.31
C PRO A 554 -16.27 -7.77 -27.49
N ASP A 555 -17.18 -7.08 -28.15
CA ASP A 555 -16.90 -6.10 -29.18
C ASP A 555 -17.61 -4.78 -28.85
N MET A 556 -16.85 -3.69 -28.72
CA MET A 556 -17.42 -2.37 -28.36
C MET A 556 -18.14 -1.68 -29.53
N ASP A 557 -17.88 -2.09 -30.74
CA ASP A 557 -18.48 -1.54 -31.94
C ASP A 557 -19.70 -2.36 -32.41
N ASP A 558 -19.95 -3.50 -31.75
CA ASP A 558 -21.14 -4.32 -31.93
C ASP A 558 -22.31 -3.84 -31.05
N PRO A 559 -23.41 -3.32 -31.64
CA PRO A 559 -24.61 -2.90 -30.92
C PRO A 559 -25.30 -4.05 -30.16
N GLU A 560 -25.24 -5.29 -30.65
CA GLU A 560 -25.84 -6.47 -30.01
C GLU A 560 -25.11 -6.81 -28.72
N TYR A 561 -23.77 -6.75 -28.73
CA TYR A 561 -22.97 -6.94 -27.53
C TYR A 561 -23.33 -5.89 -26.45
N ILE A 562 -23.36 -4.61 -26.82
CA ILE A 562 -23.71 -3.54 -25.87
C ILE A 562 -25.15 -3.71 -25.34
N GLN A 563 -26.07 -4.12 -26.17
CA GLN A 563 -27.46 -4.34 -25.76
C GLN A 563 -27.56 -5.53 -24.79
N ALA A 564 -26.91 -6.65 -25.09
CA ALA A 564 -26.88 -7.83 -24.22
C ALA A 564 -26.28 -7.53 -22.85
N VAL A 565 -25.19 -6.76 -22.80
CA VAL A 565 -24.58 -6.28 -21.55
C VAL A 565 -25.55 -5.43 -20.75
N CYS A 566 -26.27 -4.50 -21.40
CA CYS A 566 -27.25 -3.66 -20.72
C CYS A 566 -28.41 -4.50 -20.16
N ASP A 567 -28.90 -5.50 -20.90
CA ASP A 567 -29.98 -6.39 -20.48
C ASP A 567 -29.57 -7.22 -19.26
N GLU A 568 -28.39 -7.79 -19.25
CA GLU A 568 -27.87 -8.55 -18.10
C GLU A 568 -27.66 -7.65 -16.87
N ILE A 569 -27.11 -6.45 -17.05
CA ILE A 569 -26.93 -5.48 -15.95
C ILE A 569 -28.27 -5.15 -15.31
N VAL A 570 -29.31 -4.84 -16.13
CA VAL A 570 -30.65 -4.48 -15.61
C VAL A 570 -31.22 -5.64 -14.80
N LYS A 571 -31.19 -6.87 -15.34
CA LYS A 571 -31.66 -8.06 -14.63
C LYS A 571 -30.92 -8.29 -13.30
N LEU A 572 -29.60 -8.17 -13.30
CA LEU A 572 -28.80 -8.36 -12.12
C LEU A 572 -29.06 -7.29 -11.04
N VAL A 573 -29.16 -6.01 -11.45
CA VAL A 573 -29.49 -4.92 -10.51
C VAL A 573 -30.86 -5.13 -9.86
N HIS A 574 -31.87 -5.60 -10.62
CA HIS A 574 -33.16 -5.95 -10.03
C HIS A 574 -33.04 -7.15 -9.08
N ALA A 575 -32.31 -8.22 -9.47
CA ALA A 575 -32.11 -9.40 -8.63
C ALA A 575 -31.40 -9.10 -7.32
N THR A 576 -30.52 -8.08 -7.30
CA THR A 576 -29.75 -7.67 -6.13
C THR A 576 -30.28 -6.41 -5.44
N ARG A 577 -31.44 -5.89 -5.86
CA ARG A 577 -32.10 -4.70 -5.29
C ARG A 577 -31.22 -3.45 -5.26
N GLY A 578 -30.40 -3.22 -6.29
CA GLY A 578 -29.37 -2.19 -6.27
C GLY A 578 -28.12 -2.69 -5.53
N HIS A 579 -27.54 -1.87 -4.63
CA HIS A 579 -26.35 -2.19 -3.84
C HIS A 579 -25.19 -2.76 -4.69
N THR A 580 -25.03 -2.22 -5.90
CA THR A 580 -24.23 -2.82 -6.97
C THR A 580 -23.11 -1.89 -7.41
N ALA A 581 -21.91 -2.42 -7.53
CA ALA A 581 -20.80 -1.77 -8.25
C ALA A 581 -20.58 -2.48 -9.59
N ILE A 582 -20.64 -1.72 -10.69
CA ILE A 582 -20.40 -2.21 -12.05
C ILE A 582 -19.02 -1.75 -12.47
N LEU A 583 -18.13 -2.71 -12.68
CA LEU A 583 -16.73 -2.47 -13.01
C LEU A 583 -16.46 -2.55 -14.50
N PHE A 584 -16.00 -1.44 -15.06
CA PHE A 584 -15.65 -1.31 -16.47
C PHE A 584 -14.13 -1.25 -16.66
N THR A 585 -13.65 -1.73 -17.79
CA THR A 585 -12.25 -1.63 -18.22
C THR A 585 -11.93 -0.32 -18.94
N SER A 586 -12.97 0.44 -19.38
CA SER A 586 -12.79 1.73 -20.04
C SER A 586 -13.93 2.70 -19.71
N TYR A 587 -13.63 3.99 -19.65
CA TYR A 587 -14.63 5.05 -19.47
C TYR A 587 -15.54 5.22 -20.70
N ARG A 588 -15.07 4.87 -21.90
CA ARG A 588 -15.91 4.87 -23.12
C ARG A 588 -17.08 3.91 -22.97
N MET A 589 -16.79 2.66 -22.61
CA MET A 589 -17.82 1.64 -22.41
C MET A 589 -18.75 2.00 -21.23
N LEU A 590 -18.18 2.49 -20.12
CA LEU A 590 -18.96 2.95 -18.97
C LEU A 590 -20.02 3.98 -19.40
N ARG A 591 -19.62 5.02 -20.15
CA ARG A 591 -20.55 6.05 -20.63
C ARG A 591 -21.63 5.49 -21.56
N MET A 592 -21.23 4.65 -22.54
CA MET A 592 -22.17 4.04 -23.48
C MET A 592 -23.25 3.20 -22.77
N VAL A 593 -22.83 2.36 -21.83
CA VAL A 593 -23.76 1.51 -21.06
C VAL A 593 -24.61 2.34 -20.12
N TYR A 594 -24.03 3.31 -19.40
CA TYR A 594 -24.76 4.20 -18.50
C TYR A 594 -25.92 4.91 -19.19
N GLU A 595 -25.68 5.52 -20.36
CA GLU A 595 -26.70 6.23 -21.12
C GLU A 595 -27.91 5.34 -21.55
N LYS A 596 -27.64 4.06 -21.84
CA LYS A 596 -28.70 3.09 -22.19
C LYS A 596 -29.44 2.58 -20.96
N VAL A 597 -28.72 2.28 -19.87
CA VAL A 597 -29.27 1.64 -18.67
C VAL A 597 -30.03 2.64 -17.78
N LYS A 598 -29.63 3.93 -17.75
CA LYS A 598 -30.29 4.94 -16.90
C LYS A 598 -31.78 5.11 -17.13
N LYS A 599 -32.30 4.84 -18.34
CA LYS A 599 -33.71 4.90 -18.68
C LYS A 599 -34.51 3.67 -18.23
N ARG A 600 -33.81 2.62 -17.79
CA ARG A 600 -34.40 1.31 -17.44
C ARG A 600 -34.33 1.01 -15.93
N LEU A 601 -33.48 1.77 -15.18
CA LEU A 601 -33.27 1.61 -13.74
C LEU A 601 -33.70 2.87 -12.98
N LEU A 602 -34.92 3.35 -13.26
CA LEU A 602 -35.46 4.59 -12.68
C LEU A 602 -35.70 4.49 -11.18
N ASP A 603 -35.89 3.28 -10.66
CA ASP A 603 -36.12 3.02 -9.23
C ASP A 603 -34.83 3.04 -8.39
N TYR A 604 -33.67 3.21 -9.01
CA TYR A 604 -32.37 3.15 -8.35
C TYR A 604 -31.61 4.46 -8.50
N ARG A 605 -30.86 4.83 -7.49
CA ARG A 605 -29.93 5.94 -7.57
C ARG A 605 -28.68 5.50 -8.35
N LEU A 606 -28.52 6.01 -9.56
CA LEU A 606 -27.35 5.74 -10.40
C LEU A 606 -26.27 6.77 -10.16
N ILE A 607 -25.07 6.30 -9.89
CA ILE A 607 -23.87 7.13 -9.63
C ILE A 607 -22.83 6.78 -10.68
N GLN A 608 -22.41 7.78 -11.45
CA GLN A 608 -21.39 7.61 -12.48
C GLN A 608 -20.07 8.18 -11.99
N MET A 609 -19.04 7.35 -11.91
CA MET A 609 -17.68 7.78 -11.55
C MET A 609 -16.96 8.39 -12.76
N THR A 610 -16.39 9.57 -12.59
CA THR A 610 -15.48 10.20 -13.57
C THR A 610 -14.03 10.11 -13.08
N ARG A 611 -13.06 10.36 -13.96
CA ARG A 611 -11.62 10.25 -13.59
C ARG A 611 -11.20 11.15 -12.42
N SER A 612 -11.78 12.33 -12.31
CA SER A 612 -11.44 13.34 -11.31
C SER A 612 -12.35 13.32 -10.08
N ASP A 613 -13.46 12.60 -10.11
CA ASP A 613 -14.47 12.65 -9.06
C ASP A 613 -14.23 11.60 -7.97
N LYS A 614 -13.63 12.06 -6.87
CA LYS A 614 -13.47 11.27 -5.64
C LYS A 614 -14.76 11.26 -4.78
N THR A 615 -15.77 12.05 -5.12
CA THR A 615 -17.00 12.20 -4.32
C THR A 615 -18.01 11.08 -4.61
N ALA A 616 -17.97 10.49 -5.81
CA ALA A 616 -18.88 9.42 -6.25
C ALA A 616 -18.89 8.22 -5.28
N ILE A 617 -17.72 7.81 -4.80
CA ILE A 617 -17.60 6.72 -3.80
C ILE A 617 -18.24 7.14 -2.47
N GLY A 618 -18.06 8.38 -2.05
CA GLY A 618 -18.68 8.92 -0.85
C GLY A 618 -20.19 9.00 -0.96
N GLN A 619 -20.72 9.30 -2.14
CA GLN A 619 -22.16 9.27 -2.41
C GLN A 619 -22.69 7.82 -2.36
N PHE A 620 -22.01 6.89 -3.04
CA PHE A 620 -22.36 5.47 -3.03
C PHE A 620 -22.46 4.89 -1.61
N LYS A 621 -21.51 5.27 -0.73
CA LYS A 621 -21.52 4.83 0.68
C LYS A 621 -22.69 5.40 1.51
N ARG A 622 -23.22 6.55 1.15
CA ARG A 622 -24.29 7.22 1.89
C ARG A 622 -25.70 6.87 1.39
N GLU A 623 -25.81 6.54 0.13
CA GLU A 623 -27.11 6.31 -0.52
C GLU A 623 -27.44 4.82 -0.54
N LYS A 624 -28.55 4.46 0.10
CA LYS A 624 -29.09 3.08 0.06
C LYS A 624 -29.54 2.72 -1.35
N ASN A 625 -29.43 1.46 -1.73
CA ASN A 625 -29.87 0.88 -3.00
C ASN A 625 -29.24 1.51 -4.26
N SER A 626 -28.12 2.19 -4.11
CA SER A 626 -27.47 2.85 -5.23
C SER A 626 -26.73 1.86 -6.14
N VAL A 627 -26.50 2.28 -7.38
CA VAL A 627 -25.72 1.55 -8.39
C VAL A 627 -24.57 2.42 -8.86
N LEU A 628 -23.36 1.98 -8.61
CA LEU A 628 -22.13 2.68 -8.98
C LEU A 628 -21.58 2.16 -10.29
N PHE A 629 -21.47 3.02 -11.29
CA PHE A 629 -20.77 2.75 -12.55
C PHE A 629 -19.33 3.25 -12.40
N ALA A 630 -18.36 2.33 -12.37
CA ALA A 630 -16.99 2.66 -12.02
C ALA A 630 -15.95 2.04 -12.95
N SER A 631 -14.81 2.74 -13.09
CA SER A 631 -13.62 2.29 -13.82
C SER A 631 -12.36 2.77 -13.07
N GLY A 632 -11.20 2.27 -13.44
CA GLY A 632 -9.93 2.73 -12.86
C GLY A 632 -9.75 2.37 -11.39
N SER A 633 -9.70 3.36 -10.51
CA SER A 633 -9.37 3.19 -9.08
C SER A 633 -10.37 2.35 -8.28
N MET A 634 -11.59 2.11 -8.77
CA MET A 634 -12.54 1.23 -8.09
C MET A 634 -12.12 -0.25 -8.12
N TRP A 635 -11.31 -0.65 -9.08
CA TRP A 635 -10.71 -1.98 -9.08
C TRP A 635 -9.76 -2.17 -7.88
N GLU A 636 -9.20 -1.07 -7.37
CA GLU A 636 -8.19 -1.06 -6.32
C GLU A 636 -8.57 -0.06 -5.20
N GLY A 637 -8.54 -0.48 -3.94
CA GLY A 637 -8.52 0.42 -2.80
C GLY A 637 -9.84 1.01 -2.28
N VAL A 638 -11.02 0.61 -2.78
CA VAL A 638 -12.30 1.06 -2.22
C VAL A 638 -12.84 0.04 -1.22
N ASP A 639 -13.12 0.51 -0.02
CA ASP A 639 -13.69 -0.27 1.07
C ASP A 639 -15.17 0.10 1.26
N CYS A 640 -16.07 -0.89 1.02
CA CYS A 640 -17.51 -0.78 1.21
C CYS A 640 -17.98 -2.00 2.00
N ALA A 641 -17.92 -1.91 3.33
CA ALA A 641 -18.39 -2.96 4.21
C ALA A 641 -19.92 -2.95 4.36
N GLY A 642 -20.49 -4.09 4.66
CA GLY A 642 -21.91 -4.28 4.90
C GLY A 642 -22.75 -4.20 3.62
N ASP A 643 -24.03 -3.97 3.78
CA ASP A 643 -25.02 -3.97 2.70
C ASP A 643 -24.90 -2.82 1.69
N VAL A 644 -23.94 -1.93 1.86
CA VAL A 644 -23.63 -0.90 0.85
C VAL A 644 -23.24 -1.53 -0.48
N LEU A 645 -22.48 -2.63 -0.45
CA LEU A 645 -22.03 -3.35 -1.63
C LEU A 645 -22.37 -4.84 -1.48
N SER A 646 -23.40 -5.28 -2.15
CA SER A 646 -23.84 -6.68 -2.17
C SER A 646 -23.75 -7.32 -3.56
N SER A 647 -23.36 -6.56 -4.57
CA SER A 647 -23.17 -7.06 -5.94
C SER A 647 -22.00 -6.37 -6.63
N VAL A 648 -21.12 -7.15 -7.24
CA VAL A 648 -20.04 -6.67 -8.11
C VAL A 648 -20.23 -7.25 -9.49
N ILE A 649 -20.49 -6.41 -10.48
CA ILE A 649 -20.64 -6.81 -11.88
C ILE A 649 -19.37 -6.44 -12.64
N ILE A 650 -18.66 -7.43 -13.17
CA ILE A 650 -17.48 -7.28 -14.00
C ILE A 650 -17.91 -7.43 -15.47
N VAL A 651 -17.94 -6.31 -16.19
CA VAL A 651 -18.50 -6.29 -17.55
C VAL A 651 -17.61 -6.99 -18.56
N ARG A 652 -16.30 -6.87 -18.42
CA ARG A 652 -15.28 -7.53 -19.25
C ARG A 652 -14.14 -8.01 -18.39
N LEU A 653 -13.52 -9.14 -18.77
CA LEU A 653 -12.27 -9.58 -18.15
C LEU A 653 -11.22 -8.45 -18.25
N PRO A 654 -10.58 -8.09 -17.13
CA PRO A 654 -9.71 -6.92 -17.06
C PRO A 654 -8.32 -7.17 -17.64
N PHE A 655 -8.25 -7.53 -18.91
CA PHE A 655 -7.00 -7.62 -19.64
C PHE A 655 -6.26 -6.27 -19.63
N PRO A 656 -4.93 -6.28 -19.62
CA PRO A 656 -4.16 -5.05 -19.73
C PRO A 656 -4.55 -4.28 -21.00
N LEU A 657 -4.71 -2.97 -20.86
CA LEU A 657 -5.00 -2.10 -21.98
C LEU A 657 -3.79 -2.07 -22.94
N ARG A 658 -4.09 -1.94 -24.23
CA ARG A 658 -3.04 -1.67 -25.22
C ARG A 658 -2.31 -0.38 -24.83
N SER A 659 -1.03 -0.49 -24.65
CA SER A 659 -0.14 0.62 -24.31
C SER A 659 1.24 0.31 -24.86
N GLN A 660 2.07 1.34 -25.01
CA GLN A 660 3.45 1.15 -25.44
C GLN A 660 4.21 0.19 -24.51
N LEU A 661 3.95 0.26 -23.21
CA LEU A 661 4.54 -0.67 -22.24
C LEU A 661 4.13 -2.13 -22.54
N MET A 662 2.87 -2.38 -22.92
CA MET A 662 2.41 -3.71 -23.26
C MET A 662 2.97 -4.19 -24.61
N GLU A 663 3.05 -3.31 -25.61
CA GLU A 663 3.71 -3.66 -26.89
C GLU A 663 5.20 -3.93 -26.68
N TYR A 664 5.90 -3.15 -25.88
CA TYR A 664 7.28 -3.41 -25.51
C TYR A 664 7.42 -4.72 -24.73
N LYS A 665 6.57 -4.99 -23.75
CA LYS A 665 6.59 -6.28 -23.04
C LYS A 665 6.40 -7.44 -24.00
N LYS A 666 5.54 -7.30 -25.00
CA LYS A 666 5.29 -8.30 -26.01
C LYS A 666 6.57 -8.62 -26.82
N THR A 667 7.44 -7.65 -27.09
CA THR A 667 8.73 -7.89 -27.77
C THR A 667 9.75 -8.67 -26.92
N GLN A 668 9.48 -8.85 -25.63
CA GLN A 668 10.35 -9.62 -24.73
C GLN A 668 10.03 -11.13 -24.73
N TYR A 669 9.05 -11.55 -25.51
CA TYR A 669 8.61 -12.94 -25.65
C TYR A 669 8.78 -13.42 -27.09
N ASP A 670 9.13 -14.68 -27.27
CA ASP A 670 9.37 -15.26 -28.61
C ASP A 670 8.09 -15.31 -29.45
N THR A 671 6.94 -15.47 -28.80
CA THR A 671 5.64 -15.57 -29.47
C THR A 671 4.55 -14.75 -28.77
N VAL A 672 3.56 -14.31 -29.54
CA VAL A 672 2.35 -13.64 -28.98
C VAL A 672 1.63 -14.57 -28.00
N ARG A 673 1.62 -15.86 -28.25
CA ARG A 673 0.99 -16.85 -27.37
C ARG A 673 1.68 -16.89 -26.01
N GLU A 674 3.01 -16.90 -25.99
CA GLU A 674 3.79 -16.86 -24.76
C GLU A 674 3.55 -15.58 -23.99
N PHE A 675 3.58 -14.41 -24.63
CA PHE A 675 3.22 -13.14 -24.02
C PHE A 675 1.83 -13.17 -23.37
N VAL A 676 0.84 -13.73 -24.09
CA VAL A 676 -0.52 -13.83 -23.54
C VAL A 676 -0.55 -14.71 -22.29
N GLN A 677 0.15 -15.87 -22.32
CA GLN A 677 0.16 -16.84 -21.23
C GLN A 677 0.97 -16.34 -20.00
N GLU A 678 2.13 -15.75 -20.23
CA GLU A 678 3.09 -15.40 -19.17
C GLU A 678 2.95 -13.95 -18.66
N CYS A 679 2.23 -13.09 -19.39
CA CYS A 679 2.09 -11.68 -19.02
C CYS A 679 0.63 -11.22 -18.96
N ALA A 680 -0.14 -11.34 -20.04
CA ALA A 680 -1.46 -10.74 -20.13
C ALA A 680 -2.50 -11.47 -19.25
N ILE A 681 -2.51 -12.82 -19.24
CA ILE A 681 -3.41 -13.61 -18.39
C ILE A 681 -3.09 -13.44 -16.90
N PRO A 682 -1.84 -13.58 -16.42
CA PRO A 682 -1.50 -13.34 -15.03
C PRO A 682 -1.96 -11.96 -14.53
N GLN A 683 -1.72 -10.93 -15.32
CA GLN A 683 -2.16 -9.57 -14.98
C GLN A 683 -3.69 -9.44 -14.92
N MET A 684 -4.39 -10.06 -15.88
CA MET A 684 -5.85 -10.13 -15.89
C MET A 684 -6.39 -10.86 -14.65
N ILE A 685 -5.82 -12.01 -14.27
CA ILE A 685 -6.21 -12.80 -13.10
C ILE A 685 -6.02 -12.00 -11.80
N ILE A 686 -4.88 -11.37 -11.61
CA ILE A 686 -4.61 -10.55 -10.42
C ILE A 686 -5.66 -9.44 -10.31
N LYS A 687 -5.93 -8.73 -11.41
CA LYS A 687 -6.91 -7.65 -11.44
C LYS A 687 -8.35 -8.13 -11.24
N LEU A 688 -8.68 -9.29 -11.79
CA LEU A 688 -9.97 -9.95 -11.58
C LEU A 688 -10.20 -10.27 -10.10
N ARG A 689 -9.19 -10.87 -9.43
CA ARG A 689 -9.22 -11.16 -7.99
C ARG A 689 -9.33 -9.89 -7.14
N GLN A 690 -8.69 -8.80 -7.55
CA GLN A 690 -8.83 -7.49 -6.89
C GLN A 690 -10.27 -6.97 -6.94
N GLY A 691 -10.89 -7.01 -8.13
CA GLY A 691 -12.28 -6.61 -8.32
C GLY A 691 -13.24 -7.47 -7.52
N ALA A 692 -13.11 -8.78 -7.59
CA ALA A 692 -13.93 -9.73 -6.83
C ALA A 692 -13.79 -9.58 -5.31
N GLY A 693 -12.57 -9.31 -4.84
CA GLY A 693 -12.25 -9.10 -3.42
C GLY A 693 -12.85 -7.83 -2.81
N ARG A 694 -13.59 -7.02 -3.58
CA ARG A 694 -14.34 -5.86 -3.04
C ARG A 694 -15.61 -6.27 -2.33
N LEU A 695 -16.16 -7.44 -2.65
CA LEU A 695 -17.48 -7.87 -2.19
C LEU A 695 -17.51 -8.18 -0.67
N ILE A 696 -16.50 -8.88 -0.16
CA ILE A 696 -16.47 -9.34 1.24
C ILE A 696 -15.35 -8.61 2.00
N ARG A 697 -15.73 -7.88 3.06
CA ARG A 697 -14.84 -7.09 3.92
C ARG A 697 -14.91 -7.50 5.39
N THR A 698 -16.07 -7.98 5.80
CA THR A 698 -16.34 -8.45 7.16
C THR A 698 -16.90 -9.88 7.14
N GLU A 699 -16.92 -10.52 8.29
CA GLU A 699 -17.44 -11.88 8.45
C GLU A 699 -18.95 -12.02 8.13
N ASN A 700 -19.69 -10.90 8.19
CA ASN A 700 -21.13 -10.87 7.96
C ASN A 700 -21.52 -10.41 6.55
N ASP A 701 -20.56 -10.00 5.73
CA ASP A 701 -20.84 -9.54 4.37
C ASP A 701 -21.31 -10.70 3.51
N THR A 702 -22.35 -10.44 2.71
CA THR A 702 -22.89 -11.43 1.76
C THR A 702 -23.16 -10.77 0.42
N GLY A 703 -22.99 -11.52 -0.67
CA GLY A 703 -23.29 -10.93 -1.98
C GLY A 703 -22.90 -11.79 -3.18
N VAL A 704 -22.94 -11.17 -4.36
CA VAL A 704 -22.78 -11.83 -5.65
C VAL A 704 -21.72 -11.17 -6.49
N ILE A 705 -20.91 -11.97 -7.17
CA ILE A 705 -20.02 -11.54 -8.27
C ILE A 705 -20.65 -12.00 -9.57
N ALA A 706 -20.78 -11.09 -10.54
CA ALA A 706 -21.26 -11.42 -11.88
C ALA A 706 -20.19 -11.05 -12.93
N ILE A 707 -19.93 -11.95 -13.88
CA ILE A 707 -19.00 -11.73 -15.00
C ILE A 707 -19.81 -11.79 -16.30
N LEU A 708 -19.77 -10.70 -17.08
CA LEU A 708 -20.52 -10.55 -18.33
C LEU A 708 -19.63 -10.69 -19.58
N ASP A 709 -18.68 -11.59 -19.53
CA ASP A 709 -17.70 -11.80 -20.60
C ASP A 709 -17.75 -13.25 -21.10
N SER A 710 -18.15 -13.44 -22.36
CA SER A 710 -18.27 -14.78 -22.96
C SER A 710 -16.97 -15.58 -22.98
N ARG A 711 -15.84 -14.91 -22.86
CA ARG A 711 -14.52 -15.59 -22.78
C ARG A 711 -14.36 -16.35 -21.46
N ALA A 712 -15.16 -16.04 -20.43
CA ALA A 712 -15.26 -16.78 -19.18
C ALA A 712 -16.44 -17.76 -19.14
N ALA A 713 -17.37 -17.71 -20.11
CA ALA A 713 -18.54 -18.57 -20.23
C ALA A 713 -18.17 -20.04 -20.48
N LYS A 714 -19.16 -20.94 -20.54
CA LYS A 714 -18.95 -22.41 -20.58
C LYS A 714 -17.96 -22.90 -21.65
N ASN A 715 -17.96 -22.28 -22.82
CA ASN A 715 -17.05 -22.61 -23.90
C ASN A 715 -15.94 -21.56 -24.10
N GLY A 716 -15.78 -20.65 -23.16
CA GLY A 716 -14.82 -19.55 -23.25
C GLY A 716 -13.37 -20.01 -23.00
N PRO A 717 -12.39 -19.41 -23.71
CA PRO A 717 -10.99 -19.81 -23.64
C PRO A 717 -10.34 -19.59 -22.29
N TYR A 718 -10.90 -18.76 -21.41
CA TYR A 718 -10.34 -18.43 -20.11
C TYR A 718 -11.16 -18.96 -18.93
N ARG A 719 -12.22 -19.76 -19.19
CA ARG A 719 -13.10 -20.29 -18.14
C ARG A 719 -12.35 -20.97 -17.00
N GLU A 720 -11.48 -21.91 -17.31
CA GLU A 720 -10.74 -22.66 -16.29
C GLU A 720 -9.84 -21.75 -15.44
N ARG A 721 -9.17 -20.80 -16.06
CA ARG A 721 -8.34 -19.82 -15.37
C ARG A 721 -9.16 -18.93 -14.42
N VAL A 722 -10.32 -18.46 -14.89
CA VAL A 722 -11.24 -17.64 -14.08
C VAL A 722 -11.81 -18.46 -12.92
N LEU A 723 -12.23 -19.69 -13.14
CA LEU A 723 -12.77 -20.55 -12.08
C LEU A 723 -11.72 -20.92 -11.05
N THR A 724 -10.48 -21.17 -11.47
CA THR A 724 -9.37 -21.42 -10.54
C THR A 724 -9.07 -20.17 -9.69
N ALA A 725 -9.03 -19.00 -10.31
CA ALA A 725 -8.76 -17.74 -9.64
C ALA A 725 -9.84 -17.31 -8.63
N LEU A 726 -11.09 -17.75 -8.86
CA LEU A 726 -12.26 -17.43 -8.05
C LEU A 726 -12.89 -18.68 -7.40
N SER A 727 -12.09 -19.72 -7.16
CA SER A 727 -12.56 -21.03 -6.66
C SER A 727 -13.26 -20.97 -5.31
N GLN A 728 -13.01 -19.93 -4.51
CA GLN A 728 -13.71 -19.73 -3.24
C GLN A 728 -15.20 -19.33 -3.41
N TYR A 729 -15.62 -18.85 -4.59
CA TYR A 729 -16.97 -18.39 -4.84
C TYR A 729 -17.81 -19.49 -5.53
N PRO A 730 -18.86 -20.04 -4.86
CA PRO A 730 -19.70 -21.06 -5.47
C PRO A 730 -20.44 -20.54 -6.71
N LEU A 731 -20.45 -21.34 -7.77
CA LEU A 731 -21.17 -21.01 -8.99
C LEU A 731 -22.69 -21.06 -8.81
N THR A 732 -23.39 -20.11 -9.43
CA THR A 732 -24.83 -20.15 -9.67
C THR A 732 -25.10 -20.10 -11.18
N PRO A 733 -26.01 -20.97 -11.73
CA PRO A 733 -26.15 -21.10 -13.17
C PRO A 733 -27.01 -20.01 -13.81
N SER A 734 -27.75 -19.24 -13.01
CA SER A 734 -28.74 -18.29 -13.53
C SER A 734 -28.93 -17.07 -12.65
N ILE A 735 -29.48 -16.00 -13.23
CA ILE A 735 -29.87 -14.79 -12.48
C ILE A 735 -31.00 -15.11 -11.48
N TYR A 736 -31.87 -16.09 -11.77
CA TYR A 736 -32.84 -16.56 -10.78
C TYR A 736 -32.16 -17.15 -9.54
N GLY A 737 -31.07 -17.91 -9.70
CA GLY A 737 -30.28 -18.39 -8.59
C GLY A 737 -29.59 -17.26 -7.81
N VAL A 738 -29.21 -16.16 -8.47
CA VAL A 738 -28.73 -14.93 -7.81
C VAL A 738 -29.86 -14.33 -6.95
N GLU A 739 -31.07 -14.16 -7.49
CA GLU A 739 -32.18 -13.59 -6.76
C GLU A 739 -32.61 -14.46 -5.55
N GLN A 740 -32.64 -15.78 -5.70
CA GLN A 740 -32.92 -16.72 -4.61
C GLN A 740 -31.84 -16.59 -3.50
N PHE A 741 -30.58 -16.52 -3.87
CA PHE A 741 -29.49 -16.38 -2.89
C PHE A 741 -29.63 -15.07 -2.13
N ILE A 742 -29.77 -13.93 -2.81
CA ILE A 742 -29.95 -12.63 -2.17
C ILE A 742 -31.15 -12.63 -1.23
N SER A 743 -32.27 -13.19 -1.67
CA SER A 743 -33.50 -13.29 -0.84
C SER A 743 -33.32 -14.17 0.40
N ALA A 744 -32.39 -15.15 0.34
CA ALA A 744 -32.11 -16.05 1.45
C ALA A 744 -31.16 -15.45 2.48
N VAL A 745 -30.19 -14.59 2.05
CA VAL A 745 -29.13 -14.09 2.94
C VAL A 745 -29.36 -12.65 3.43
N LYS A 746 -30.29 -11.89 2.79
CA LYS A 746 -30.56 -10.50 3.16
C LYS A 746 -31.85 -10.38 3.97
N GLY A 747 -31.84 -9.43 4.92
CA GLY A 747 -32.99 -9.14 5.76
C GLY A 747 -34.10 -8.35 5.04
N THR A 748 -35.29 -8.26 5.66
CA THR A 748 -36.47 -7.56 5.11
C THR A 748 -36.19 -6.09 4.79
N GLU A 749 -35.47 -5.36 5.62
CA GLU A 749 -35.08 -3.95 5.36
C GLU A 749 -34.34 -3.78 4.03
N TYR A 750 -33.42 -4.70 3.73
CA TYR A 750 -32.68 -4.71 2.46
C TYR A 750 -33.63 -4.98 1.27
N LEU A 751 -34.49 -5.97 1.42
CA LEU A 751 -35.41 -6.41 0.34
C LEU A 751 -36.53 -5.39 0.05
N GLU A 752 -36.99 -4.68 1.06
CA GLU A 752 -38.07 -3.67 0.95
C GLU A 752 -37.55 -2.29 0.59
N GLY A 753 -36.32 -1.96 0.95
CA GLY A 753 -35.71 -0.66 0.67
C GLY A 753 -35.50 -0.33 -0.82
N GLY A 754 -35.69 -1.32 -1.72
CA GLY A 754 -35.67 -1.14 -3.17
C GLY A 754 -36.97 -0.62 -3.80
N ARG A 755 -38.05 -0.44 -3.02
CA ARG A 755 -39.26 0.25 -3.45
C ARG A 755 -39.20 1.68 -2.97
N ALA A 756 -38.78 2.62 -3.82
CA ALA A 756 -39.06 4.03 -3.57
C ALA A 756 -40.56 4.15 -3.27
N SER A 757 -40.88 4.72 -2.11
CA SER A 757 -42.25 5.11 -1.81
C SER A 757 -42.76 5.97 -2.96
N ALA A 758 -43.76 5.41 -3.69
CA ALA A 758 -44.46 6.09 -4.76
C ALA A 758 -45.15 7.35 -4.25
#